data_4cdbfc13c49d7792a9d7a1a3524f17b3
#
_entry.id   4cdbfc13c49d7792a9d7a1a3524f17b3
#
_cell.length_a   1.000
_cell.length_b   1.000
_cell.length_c   1.000
_cell.angle_alpha   90.00
_cell.angle_beta   90.00
_cell.angle_gamma   90.00
#
_symmetry.space_group_name_H-M   'P 1'
#
loop_
_entity.id
_entity.type
_entity.pdbx_description
1 polymer ?
#
loop_
_entity_poly.entity_id
_entity_poly.type
_entity_poly.pdbx_seq_one_letter_code
_entity_poly.pdbx_strand_id
1 'polypeptide(L)'
;MTVRPLPLAGAALRFAMSPSLHTAMRRIVLGAVLVAGAVMPQAAVAQGADGALQISWEVRNRFRLFREERDFLIHTETLRAGSILASEDALAVRSDGRGWARNTVGRLCIDPTGRISEPCTRDGVKESYLTPTEHPVTVRLAGAIPVGATCAWTFDDGDGPRQSTVDCAEPINFRARYGRPTTATVDVSSADAPQRVTTQIEVRDIFIAGLGDSIASGEGNPDKPVALSDDGFCFQSYLGGPANQYFRPGRANFKGARACEGGDTSGSGLRTWQLLGAQWLNPACHRSLYSYQTRAAIALASQYQHIAVTYLPLACTGATITEGLFGSQRARECLFTRNAVTCTGTVEAQLSQLRDALAAARRRQPSRQLDLVLLSVGANDIDFSGLVADVIVDGATERGLFRRTGVLGSLDDSRATLQRELPQRFARLREALKPLVGGDLAHVVYTSYGNPALTGGVPCPGGPAGFDIHPSFNADPGRLQRVAAYVQREFLPRLKDLALCDGGVLCRDPSSDRMTFVDQHQQAFADHGFCARSSSDPEFDKQCFSATGESFTSDIVAASSTPLTCGRGASEFRAYAPRARWIRDANDSYFAAMTYPQGVSSSALPADIHDATWGVLSAVYGGAIHPTAEGHAAMADAALPAMTNVLGLGGAEPSTIIREQLPLAPVRP
;
A
#
# COMPACT_ATOMS: atom_id res chain seq x y z
N MET A 1 24.21 14.32 -66.34
CA MET A 1 25.63 14.68 -66.24
C MET A 1 26.16 13.98 -64.99
N THR A 2 26.59 12.87 -65.23
CA THR A 2 27.81 12.10 -64.96
C THR A 2 28.94 12.92 -64.33
N VAL A 3 29.42 12.47 -63.19
CA VAL A 3 30.77 12.00 -62.96
C VAL A 3 30.93 11.42 -61.54
N ARG A 4 31.33 10.19 -61.53
CA ARG A 4 32.06 9.42 -60.49
C ARG A 4 33.57 9.64 -60.69
N PRO A 5 34.54 8.98 -60.01
CA PRO A 5 34.63 8.46 -58.62
C PRO A 5 36.07 8.56 -58.02
N LEU A 6 36.27 8.06 -56.78
CA LEU A 6 37.38 7.23 -56.21
C LEU A 6 38.81 7.80 -56.10
N PRO A 7 39.78 7.12 -55.41
CA PRO A 7 39.86 6.56 -54.06
C PRO A 7 41.23 6.82 -53.37
N LEU A 8 41.54 6.06 -52.32
CA LEU A 8 42.83 5.53 -51.81
C LEU A 8 43.08 5.88 -50.32
N ALA A 9 43.09 4.91 -49.51
CA ALA A 9 44.12 3.95 -49.05
C ALA A 9 44.97 4.60 -47.95
N GLY A 10 45.14 4.06 -46.80
CA GLY A 10 45.46 2.76 -46.34
C GLY A 10 46.47 2.88 -45.22
N ALA A 11 46.35 2.16 -44.18
CA ALA A 11 47.45 1.46 -43.52
C ALA A 11 46.99 0.80 -42.22
N ALA A 12 47.02 -0.49 -42.27
CA ALA A 12 46.90 -1.39 -41.12
C ALA A 12 48.25 -1.51 -40.45
N LEU A 13 48.27 -1.60 -39.14
CA LEU A 13 49.34 -2.29 -38.42
C LEU A 13 48.73 -3.21 -37.37
N ARG A 14 48.83 -4.50 -37.71
CA ARG A 14 48.69 -5.62 -36.79
C ARG A 14 49.99 -5.76 -36.00
N PHE A 15 49.89 -6.02 -34.72
CA PHE A 15 50.87 -6.91 -34.06
C PHE A 15 50.11 -7.90 -33.17
N ALA A 16 50.44 -9.13 -33.42
CA ALA A 16 49.91 -10.32 -32.78
C ALA A 16 50.98 -10.97 -31.89
N MET A 17 50.52 -11.89 -31.07
CA MET A 17 51.21 -13.05 -30.40
C MET A 17 51.82 -12.79 -29.03
N SER A 18 51.23 -13.28 -27.93
CA SER A 18 51.31 -14.64 -27.30
C SER A 18 52.66 -15.36 -27.19
N PRO A 19 52.86 -16.37 -26.34
CA PRO A 19 52.59 -16.55 -24.91
C PRO A 19 53.85 -17.10 -24.15
N SER A 20 53.80 -17.32 -22.85
CA SER A 20 54.34 -18.49 -22.07
C SER A 20 54.63 -18.15 -20.62
N LEU A 21 53.95 -18.85 -19.75
CA LEU A 21 54.44 -19.91 -18.80
C LEU A 21 55.81 -19.66 -18.12
N HIS A 22 55.83 -19.59 -16.82
CA HIS A 22 56.39 -20.55 -15.85
C HIS A 22 56.48 -19.99 -14.44
N THR A 23 55.78 -20.60 -13.53
CA THR A 23 56.14 -21.30 -12.28
C THR A 23 57.29 -20.69 -11.43
N ALA A 24 56.98 -20.39 -10.22
CA ALA A 24 57.54 -20.98 -8.99
C ALA A 24 57.85 -20.02 -7.85
N MET A 25 57.24 -20.35 -6.76
CA MET A 25 57.77 -20.47 -5.37
C MET A 25 58.26 -19.25 -4.58
N ARG A 26 57.49 -19.11 -3.49
CA ARG A 26 57.92 -18.90 -2.09
C ARG A 26 58.80 -17.70 -1.72
N ARG A 27 58.26 -16.85 -0.86
CA ARG A 27 58.79 -16.69 0.54
C ARG A 27 57.81 -15.85 1.37
N ILE A 28 57.48 -16.42 2.52
CA ILE A 28 56.77 -15.87 3.67
C ILE A 28 57.65 -14.79 4.31
N VAL A 29 57.08 -13.59 4.55
CA VAL A 29 57.56 -12.68 5.58
C VAL A 29 56.36 -12.31 6.45
N LEU A 30 56.37 -12.82 7.69
CA LEU A 30 55.50 -12.38 8.76
C LEU A 30 55.88 -10.95 9.13
N GLY A 31 54.89 -10.05 8.96
CA GLY A 31 54.86 -8.74 9.59
C GLY A 31 53.66 -8.68 10.55
N ALA A 32 53.93 -8.90 11.83
CA ALA A 32 52.94 -8.74 12.89
C ALA A 32 52.65 -7.24 13.07
N VAL A 33 51.48 -6.78 12.62
CA VAL A 33 50.92 -5.48 13.06
C VAL A 33 49.91 -5.81 14.14
N LEU A 34 50.26 -5.48 15.38
CA LEU A 34 49.36 -5.45 16.53
C LEU A 34 48.36 -4.31 16.33
N VAL A 35 47.15 -4.63 15.83
CA VAL A 35 46.00 -3.79 15.96
C VAL A 35 45.30 -4.16 17.27
N ALA A 36 45.44 -3.29 18.26
CA ALA A 36 44.66 -3.37 19.49
C ALA A 36 43.19 -3.08 19.12
N GLY A 37 42.45 -4.12 18.77
CA GLY A 37 41.00 -4.09 18.65
C GLY A 37 40.39 -4.00 20.04
N ALA A 38 39.76 -2.89 20.36
CA ALA A 38 38.86 -2.78 21.48
C ALA A 38 37.73 -3.80 21.28
N VAL A 39 37.81 -4.91 22.01
CA VAL A 39 36.71 -5.86 22.14
C VAL A 39 35.63 -5.14 22.95
N MET A 40 34.63 -4.56 22.28
CA MET A 40 33.38 -4.28 22.95
C MET A 40 32.78 -5.60 23.42
N PRO A 41 32.30 -5.69 24.65
CA PRO A 41 31.60 -6.89 25.07
C PRO A 41 30.34 -7.01 24.20
N GLN A 42 30.31 -7.99 23.31
CA GLN A 42 29.07 -8.52 22.78
C GLN A 42 28.24 -8.92 24.00
N ALA A 43 27.11 -8.24 24.20
CA ALA A 43 26.11 -8.73 25.12
C ALA A 43 25.86 -10.20 24.72
N ALA A 44 26.28 -11.13 25.56
CA ALA A 44 25.94 -12.52 25.42
C ALA A 44 24.41 -12.57 25.42
N VAL A 45 23.81 -12.84 24.25
CA VAL A 45 22.46 -13.35 24.19
C VAL A 45 22.48 -14.58 25.07
N ALA A 46 21.84 -14.50 26.21
CA ALA A 46 21.64 -15.64 27.07
C ALA A 46 20.80 -16.63 26.25
N GLN A 47 21.46 -17.62 25.63
CA GLN A 47 20.81 -18.84 25.22
C GLN A 47 20.24 -19.41 26.50
N GLY A 48 18.90 -19.28 26.65
CA GLY A 48 18.19 -19.90 27.75
C GLY A 48 18.62 -21.38 27.81
N ALA A 49 18.98 -21.84 28.98
CA ALA A 49 19.32 -23.25 29.18
C ALA A 49 18.17 -24.07 28.61
N ASP A 50 18.47 -24.93 27.63
CA ASP A 50 17.50 -25.83 27.01
C ASP A 50 16.77 -26.60 28.13
N GLY A 51 15.48 -26.25 28.34
CA GLY A 51 14.61 -26.91 29.32
C GLY A 51 14.09 -26.04 30.48
N ALA A 52 14.62 -24.84 30.73
CA ALA A 52 14.09 -23.99 31.80
C ALA A 52 12.67 -23.51 31.52
N LEU A 53 11.79 -23.58 32.54
CA LEU A 53 10.43 -23.07 32.44
C LEU A 53 10.44 -21.54 32.32
N GLN A 54 9.67 -21.01 31.38
CA GLN A 54 9.49 -19.56 31.17
C GLN A 54 8.05 -19.23 30.79
N ILE A 55 7.61 -18.02 31.10
CA ILE A 55 6.31 -17.51 30.68
C ILE A 55 6.48 -16.82 29.33
N SER A 56 5.77 -17.31 28.32
CA SER A 56 5.62 -16.68 27.01
C SER A 56 4.23 -16.05 26.89
N TRP A 57 4.15 -14.89 26.23
CA TRP A 57 2.86 -14.23 26.07
C TRP A 57 2.78 -13.45 24.75
N GLU A 58 1.57 -13.24 24.26
CA GLU A 58 1.30 -12.45 23.06
C GLU A 58 0.00 -11.67 23.17
N VAL A 59 -0.05 -10.52 22.55
CA VAL A 59 -1.30 -9.78 22.35
C VAL A 59 -2.08 -10.44 21.22
N ARG A 60 -3.37 -10.69 21.43
CA ARG A 60 -4.26 -11.25 20.42
C ARG A 60 -4.79 -10.14 19.52
N ASN A 61 -5.08 -10.47 18.24
CA ASN A 61 -5.62 -9.52 17.24
C ASN A 61 -4.93 -8.16 17.30
N ARG A 62 -3.59 -8.16 17.18
CA ARG A 62 -2.71 -7.00 17.43
C ARG A 62 -2.96 -5.81 16.51
N PHE A 63 -3.42 -6.04 15.27
CA PHE A 63 -3.80 -4.96 14.36
C PHE A 63 -5.26 -4.57 14.62
N ARG A 64 -5.45 -3.49 15.37
CA ARG A 64 -6.75 -3.16 15.97
C ARG A 64 -7.83 -2.72 14.98
N LEU A 65 -7.47 -2.48 13.70
CA LEU A 65 -8.44 -2.18 12.66
C LEU A 65 -9.33 -3.39 12.33
N PHE A 66 -8.82 -4.63 12.47
CA PHE A 66 -9.61 -5.84 12.25
C PHE A 66 -10.54 -6.12 13.43
N ARG A 67 -11.81 -6.42 13.12
CA ARG A 67 -12.78 -6.84 14.14
C ARG A 67 -12.58 -8.26 14.61
N GLU A 68 -12.04 -9.12 13.76
CA GLU A 68 -11.92 -10.55 14.02
C GLU A 68 -10.45 -10.99 13.95
N GLU A 69 -9.99 -11.72 14.93
CA GLU A 69 -8.61 -12.21 15.01
C GLU A 69 -8.22 -13.05 13.79
N ARG A 70 -9.16 -13.81 13.21
CA ARG A 70 -8.91 -14.63 12.01
C ARG A 70 -8.42 -13.80 10.83
N ASP A 71 -8.89 -12.55 10.66
CA ASP A 71 -8.47 -11.67 9.59
C ASP A 71 -7.01 -11.17 9.80
N PHE A 72 -6.56 -11.12 11.04
CA PHE A 72 -5.18 -10.81 11.38
C PHE A 72 -4.24 -12.03 11.21
N LEU A 73 -4.68 -13.22 11.61
CA LEU A 73 -3.86 -14.42 11.62
C LEU A 73 -3.33 -14.80 10.23
N ILE A 74 -4.10 -14.60 9.16
CA ILE A 74 -3.64 -14.88 7.80
C ILE A 74 -2.38 -14.09 7.44
N HIS A 75 -2.26 -12.85 7.93
CA HIS A 75 -1.09 -12.00 7.71
C HIS A 75 0.11 -12.46 8.55
N THR A 76 -0.12 -12.84 9.79
CA THR A 76 0.93 -13.41 10.65
C THR A 76 1.49 -14.69 10.06
N GLU A 77 0.65 -15.55 9.51
CA GLU A 77 1.07 -16.81 8.87
C GLU A 77 1.88 -16.59 7.60
N THR A 78 1.45 -15.67 6.75
CA THR A 78 2.12 -15.42 5.45
C THR A 78 3.40 -14.61 5.60
N LEU A 79 3.50 -13.71 6.59
CA LEU A 79 4.71 -12.92 6.82
C LEU A 79 5.92 -13.76 7.26
N ARG A 80 5.71 -15.01 7.70
CA ARG A 80 6.79 -15.96 8.01
C ARG A 80 7.71 -16.24 6.81
N ALA A 81 7.26 -15.98 5.59
CA ALA A 81 8.07 -16.10 4.38
C ALA A 81 9.19 -15.04 4.28
N GLY A 82 9.26 -14.08 5.20
CA GLY A 82 10.39 -13.17 5.39
C GLY A 82 10.22 -11.75 4.89
N SER A 83 9.26 -11.47 3.97
CA SER A 83 8.97 -10.11 3.50
C SER A 83 7.48 -9.87 3.30
N ILE A 84 7.08 -8.60 3.27
CA ILE A 84 5.69 -8.21 3.00
C ILE A 84 5.33 -8.54 1.55
N LEU A 85 6.27 -8.39 0.62
CA LEU A 85 6.08 -8.78 -0.79
C LEU A 85 5.83 -10.29 -0.92
N ALA A 86 6.66 -11.13 -0.30
CA ALA A 86 6.44 -12.58 -0.31
C ALA A 86 5.11 -12.98 0.37
N SER A 87 4.72 -12.24 1.42
CA SER A 87 3.40 -12.41 2.06
C SER A 87 2.26 -12.03 1.11
N GLU A 88 2.41 -10.95 0.32
CA GLU A 88 1.41 -10.53 -0.66
C GLU A 88 1.24 -11.58 -1.76
N ASP A 89 2.34 -12.12 -2.30
CA ASP A 89 2.30 -13.20 -3.29
C ASP A 89 1.57 -14.44 -2.75
N ALA A 90 1.85 -14.83 -1.50
CA ALA A 90 1.17 -15.95 -0.85
C ALA A 90 -0.33 -15.68 -0.66
N LEU A 91 -0.71 -14.47 -0.29
CA LEU A 91 -2.11 -14.05 -0.14
C LEU A 91 -2.82 -13.97 -1.50
N ALA A 92 -2.12 -13.54 -2.55
CA ALA A 92 -2.64 -13.52 -3.92
C ALA A 92 -2.95 -14.93 -4.41
N VAL A 93 -2.04 -15.90 -4.18
CA VAL A 93 -2.27 -17.31 -4.50
C VAL A 93 -3.44 -17.88 -3.71
N ARG A 94 -3.52 -17.63 -2.39
CA ARG A 94 -4.63 -18.10 -1.53
C ARG A 94 -5.99 -17.56 -1.95
N SER A 95 -6.05 -16.37 -2.50
CA SER A 95 -7.26 -15.71 -2.99
C SER A 95 -7.54 -15.96 -4.48
N ASP A 96 -6.74 -16.80 -5.12
CA ASP A 96 -6.81 -17.06 -6.58
C ASP A 96 -6.77 -15.75 -7.39
N GLY A 97 -5.93 -14.78 -6.94
CA GLY A 97 -5.80 -13.47 -7.58
C GLY A 97 -7.02 -12.54 -7.44
N ARG A 98 -8.02 -12.94 -6.67
CA ARG A 98 -9.24 -12.13 -6.45
C ARG A 98 -9.09 -11.10 -5.34
N GLY A 99 -8.02 -11.20 -4.56
CA GLY A 99 -7.68 -10.30 -3.45
C GLY A 99 -8.16 -10.78 -2.09
N TRP A 100 -7.24 -10.81 -1.13
CA TRP A 100 -7.48 -11.23 0.25
C TRP A 100 -8.42 -10.28 1.01
N ALA A 101 -8.38 -8.98 0.70
CA ALA A 101 -9.19 -7.97 1.38
C ALA A 101 -10.69 -8.05 1.04
N ARG A 102 -11.06 -8.75 -0.02
CA ARG A 102 -12.44 -8.88 -0.52
C ARG A 102 -13.46 -9.25 0.56
N ASN A 103 -13.09 -10.14 1.47
CA ASN A 103 -13.96 -10.59 2.55
C ASN A 103 -13.71 -9.85 3.87
N THR A 104 -12.65 -9.07 3.98
CA THR A 104 -12.22 -8.38 5.19
C THR A 104 -12.76 -6.96 5.27
N VAL A 105 -12.91 -6.27 4.13
CA VAL A 105 -13.32 -4.85 4.07
C VAL A 105 -14.64 -4.56 4.82
N GLY A 106 -15.56 -5.51 4.88
CA GLY A 106 -16.81 -5.39 5.64
C GLY A 106 -16.68 -5.66 7.15
N ARG A 107 -15.51 -6.09 7.64
CA ARG A 107 -15.25 -6.49 9.03
C ARG A 107 -14.15 -5.67 9.68
N LEU A 108 -14.18 -4.36 9.47
CA LEU A 108 -13.20 -3.41 10.00
C LEU A 108 -13.84 -2.50 11.05
N CYS A 109 -13.01 -1.92 11.91
CA CYS A 109 -13.41 -0.85 12.82
C CYS A 109 -13.56 0.50 12.06
N ILE A 110 -14.16 0.42 10.87
CA ILE A 110 -14.48 1.56 10.01
C ILE A 110 -15.96 1.42 9.63
N ASP A 111 -16.69 2.51 9.64
CA ASP A 111 -18.07 2.57 9.19
C ASP A 111 -18.15 2.70 7.65
N PRO A 112 -19.32 2.51 7.04
CA PRO A 112 -19.47 2.63 5.60
C PRO A 112 -19.12 4.01 5.02
N THR A 113 -18.98 5.04 5.86
CA THR A 113 -18.53 6.37 5.45
C THR A 113 -17.01 6.52 5.46
N GLY A 114 -16.28 5.47 5.85
CA GLY A 114 -14.83 5.44 5.95
C GLY A 114 -14.28 6.12 7.21
N ARG A 115 -15.11 6.35 8.22
CA ARG A 115 -14.73 6.86 9.54
C ARG A 115 -14.47 5.72 10.50
N ILE A 116 -13.61 5.96 11.46
CA ILE A 116 -13.39 5.01 12.57
C ILE A 116 -14.69 4.81 13.35
N SER A 117 -15.05 3.54 13.54
CA SER A 117 -16.16 3.15 14.43
C SER A 117 -15.72 3.32 15.89
N GLU A 118 -16.34 4.25 16.58
CA GLU A 118 -16.02 4.56 17.98
C GLU A 118 -17.30 4.56 18.82
N PRO A 119 -17.55 3.52 19.62
CA PRO A 119 -16.74 2.32 19.85
C PRO A 119 -16.82 1.27 18.73
N CYS A 120 -15.86 0.32 18.74
CA CYS A 120 -15.84 -0.84 17.85
C CYS A 120 -16.02 -2.14 18.62
N THR A 121 -16.73 -3.12 18.01
CA THR A 121 -16.81 -4.47 18.55
C THR A 121 -15.73 -5.34 17.90
N ARG A 122 -14.80 -5.86 18.72
CA ARG A 122 -13.69 -6.71 18.31
C ARG A 122 -13.72 -8.02 19.08
N ASP A 123 -13.66 -9.14 18.36
CA ASP A 123 -13.77 -10.50 18.95
C ASP A 123 -14.90 -10.61 19.98
N GLY A 124 -16.07 -10.00 19.66
CA GLY A 124 -17.25 -9.99 20.51
C GLY A 124 -17.26 -8.95 21.63
N VAL A 125 -16.17 -8.23 21.86
CA VAL A 125 -16.06 -7.22 22.93
C VAL A 125 -16.16 -5.80 22.33
N LYS A 126 -17.07 -5.00 22.90
CA LYS A 126 -17.24 -3.59 22.55
C LYS A 126 -16.21 -2.74 23.29
N GLU A 127 -15.33 -2.07 22.56
CA GLU A 127 -14.24 -1.28 23.13
C GLU A 127 -14.06 0.05 22.38
N SER A 128 -13.42 1.03 23.03
CA SER A 128 -12.96 2.23 22.33
C SER A 128 -11.82 1.88 21.39
N TYR A 129 -11.91 2.30 20.13
CA TYR A 129 -10.86 2.06 19.16
C TYR A 129 -9.62 2.93 19.42
N LEU A 130 -9.82 4.25 19.64
CA LEU A 130 -8.73 5.20 19.84
C LEU A 130 -8.12 5.14 21.24
N THR A 131 -8.92 4.75 22.23
CA THR A 131 -8.53 4.76 23.64
C THR A 131 -8.90 3.45 24.32
N PRO A 132 -8.22 2.34 23.95
CA PRO A 132 -8.47 1.07 24.61
C PRO A 132 -8.14 1.15 26.10
N THR A 133 -8.95 0.53 26.92
CA THR A 133 -8.68 0.42 28.36
C THR A 133 -7.89 -0.83 28.70
N GLU A 134 -7.91 -1.82 27.80
CA GLU A 134 -7.25 -3.10 27.99
C GLU A 134 -7.00 -3.81 26.64
N HIS A 135 -6.10 -4.77 26.64
CA HIS A 135 -5.75 -5.60 25.48
C HIS A 135 -5.92 -7.08 25.77
N PRO A 136 -6.49 -7.89 24.87
CA PRO A 136 -6.54 -9.34 25.02
C PRO A 136 -5.14 -9.94 24.87
N VAL A 137 -4.74 -10.76 25.84
CA VAL A 137 -3.42 -11.40 25.91
C VAL A 137 -3.60 -12.90 26.12
N THR A 138 -2.81 -13.70 25.41
CA THR A 138 -2.65 -15.13 25.65
C THR A 138 -1.31 -15.35 26.32
N VAL A 139 -1.31 -16.12 27.40
CA VAL A 139 -0.11 -16.47 28.18
C VAL A 139 0.06 -17.99 28.19
N ARG A 140 1.27 -18.46 28.08
CA ARG A 140 1.62 -19.89 28.09
C ARG A 140 2.86 -20.12 28.93
N LEU A 141 2.94 -21.28 29.55
CA LEU A 141 4.19 -21.81 30.05
C LEU A 141 4.96 -22.45 28.86
N ALA A 142 6.25 -22.21 28.77
CA ALA A 142 7.15 -22.76 27.77
C ALA A 142 8.35 -23.41 28.47
N GLY A 143 9.02 -24.33 27.80
CA GLY A 143 10.15 -25.11 28.34
C GLY A 143 9.76 -26.55 28.59
N ALA A 144 10.53 -27.26 29.42
CA ALA A 144 10.29 -28.67 29.75
C ALA A 144 9.16 -28.79 30.80
N ILE A 145 7.91 -28.75 30.34
CA ILE A 145 6.73 -28.88 31.20
C ILE A 145 6.60 -30.34 31.65
N PRO A 146 6.57 -30.66 33.00
CA PRO A 146 6.35 -32.00 33.47
C PRO A 146 4.99 -32.55 33.04
N VAL A 147 4.92 -33.82 32.66
CA VAL A 147 3.67 -34.48 32.26
C VAL A 147 2.65 -34.49 33.40
N GLY A 148 1.46 -34.01 33.12
CA GLY A 148 0.37 -33.94 34.12
C GLY A 148 0.56 -32.85 35.18
N ALA A 149 1.47 -31.90 34.94
CA ALA A 149 1.65 -30.76 35.85
C ALA A 149 0.46 -29.82 35.84
N THR A 150 0.08 -29.32 37.03
CA THR A 150 -0.96 -28.31 37.21
C THR A 150 -0.31 -26.95 37.45
N CYS A 151 -0.80 -25.93 36.77
CA CYS A 151 -0.33 -24.57 36.84
C CYS A 151 -1.33 -23.65 37.55
N ALA A 152 -0.93 -23.11 38.72
CA ALA A 152 -1.68 -22.08 39.43
C ALA A 152 -1.14 -20.69 39.01
N TRP A 153 -1.89 -20.00 38.17
CA TRP A 153 -1.54 -18.68 37.65
C TRP A 153 -2.10 -17.57 38.55
N THR A 154 -1.26 -16.55 38.73
CA THR A 154 -1.67 -15.30 39.43
C THR A 154 -1.26 -14.13 38.53
N PHE A 155 -2.24 -13.26 38.25
CA PHE A 155 -2.06 -12.01 37.50
C PHE A 155 -2.38 -10.83 38.40
N ASP A 156 -1.40 -9.95 38.64
CA ASP A 156 -1.55 -8.79 39.51
C ASP A 156 -1.18 -7.51 38.74
N ASP A 157 -2.15 -6.61 38.57
CA ASP A 157 -2.01 -5.30 37.92
C ASP A 157 -2.12 -4.15 38.94
N GLY A 158 -2.04 -4.45 40.23
CA GLY A 158 -2.15 -3.50 41.35
C GLY A 158 -3.55 -3.26 41.89
N ASP A 159 -4.60 -3.83 41.26
CA ASP A 159 -5.98 -3.76 41.75
C ASP A 159 -6.41 -5.06 42.46
N GLY A 160 -5.44 -5.93 42.69
CA GLY A 160 -5.63 -7.22 43.35
C GLY A 160 -5.39 -8.42 42.41
N PRO A 161 -4.89 -9.53 42.98
CA PRO A 161 -4.53 -10.69 42.20
C PRO A 161 -5.75 -11.44 41.68
N ARG A 162 -5.69 -11.80 40.39
CA ARG A 162 -6.64 -12.70 39.73
C ARG A 162 -5.97 -14.08 39.59
N GLN A 163 -6.62 -15.13 40.04
CA GLN A 163 -6.05 -16.48 40.02
C GLN A 163 -6.81 -17.42 39.09
N SER A 164 -6.11 -18.36 38.51
CA SER A 164 -6.67 -19.42 37.66
C SER A 164 -5.76 -20.65 37.74
N THR A 165 -6.38 -21.83 37.80
CA THR A 165 -5.65 -23.10 37.82
C THR A 165 -6.07 -23.93 36.62
N VAL A 166 -5.09 -24.35 35.82
CA VAL A 166 -5.28 -25.13 34.59
C VAL A 166 -4.17 -26.16 34.42
N ASP A 167 -4.30 -27.07 33.45
CA ASP A 167 -3.18 -27.89 32.99
C ASP A 167 -2.09 -26.98 32.46
N CYS A 168 -0.81 -27.29 32.74
CA CYS A 168 0.30 -26.44 32.32
C CYS A 168 0.50 -26.35 30.81
N ALA A 169 -0.03 -27.30 30.03
CA ALA A 169 -0.02 -27.27 28.57
C ALA A 169 -1.10 -26.31 27.99
N GLU A 170 -2.11 -25.95 28.79
CA GLU A 170 -3.18 -25.07 28.34
C GLU A 170 -2.78 -23.59 28.42
N PRO A 171 -3.08 -22.78 27.37
CA PRO A 171 -2.89 -21.34 27.41
C PRO A 171 -3.97 -20.66 28.24
N ILE A 172 -3.60 -19.56 28.89
CA ILE A 172 -4.56 -18.68 29.57
C ILE A 172 -4.77 -17.40 28.77
N ASN A 173 -6.04 -17.00 28.61
CA ASN A 173 -6.41 -15.72 28.03
C ASN A 173 -6.88 -14.77 29.14
N PHE A 174 -6.32 -13.58 29.17
CA PHE A 174 -6.77 -12.51 30.05
C PHE A 174 -6.71 -11.14 29.36
N ARG A 175 -7.17 -10.10 30.04
CA ARG A 175 -7.10 -8.74 29.51
C ARG A 175 -6.12 -7.92 30.34
N ALA A 176 -5.01 -7.53 29.71
CA ALA A 176 -4.00 -6.65 30.28
C ALA A 176 -4.45 -5.18 30.17
N ARG A 177 -4.34 -4.41 31.23
CA ARG A 177 -4.75 -3.01 31.24
C ARG A 177 -3.83 -2.13 30.42
N TYR A 178 -4.39 -1.15 29.75
CA TYR A 178 -3.63 -0.15 29.00
C TYR A 178 -2.74 0.66 29.94
N GLY A 179 -1.44 0.74 29.57
CA GLY A 179 -0.45 1.57 30.27
C GLY A 179 -0.13 1.12 31.70
N ARG A 180 -0.46 -0.12 32.06
CA ARG A 180 -0.11 -0.73 33.35
C ARG A 180 0.54 -2.10 33.13
N PRO A 181 1.72 -2.35 33.72
CA PRO A 181 2.30 -3.68 33.72
C PRO A 181 1.48 -4.61 34.60
N THR A 182 1.33 -5.87 34.17
CA THR A 182 0.72 -6.94 34.95
C THR A 182 1.81 -7.94 35.32
N THR A 183 2.00 -8.21 36.60
CA THR A 183 2.88 -9.29 37.05
C THR A 183 2.16 -10.61 36.86
N ALA A 184 2.67 -11.46 36.00
CA ALA A 184 2.18 -12.83 35.81
C ALA A 184 3.11 -13.80 36.54
N THR A 185 2.58 -14.56 37.47
CA THR A 185 3.29 -15.61 38.23
C THR A 185 2.57 -16.93 37.99
N VAL A 186 3.34 -17.99 37.78
CA VAL A 186 2.83 -19.36 37.73
C VAL A 186 3.56 -20.25 38.72
N ASP A 187 2.77 -20.93 39.54
CA ASP A 187 3.24 -22.01 40.43
C ASP A 187 2.94 -23.34 39.72
N VAL A 188 3.99 -24.06 39.33
CA VAL A 188 3.91 -25.34 38.65
C VAL A 188 4.01 -26.47 39.72
N SER A 189 2.94 -27.24 39.87
CA SER A 189 2.90 -28.37 40.74
C SER A 189 3.16 -29.65 39.95
N SER A 190 4.28 -30.32 40.27
CA SER A 190 4.67 -31.62 39.70
C SER A 190 5.11 -32.59 40.82
N ALA A 191 5.26 -33.86 40.45
CA ALA A 191 5.70 -34.89 41.42
C ALA A 191 7.13 -34.67 41.94
N ASP A 192 7.98 -33.97 41.18
CA ASP A 192 9.41 -33.83 41.50
C ASP A 192 9.72 -32.64 42.42
N ALA A 193 9.23 -31.44 42.09
CA ALA A 193 9.32 -30.26 42.95
C ALA A 193 8.43 -29.11 42.43
N PRO A 194 7.82 -28.29 43.30
CA PRO A 194 7.11 -27.11 42.85
C PRO A 194 8.10 -26.08 42.28
N GLN A 195 7.77 -25.49 41.14
CA GLN A 195 8.54 -24.43 40.50
C GLN A 195 7.67 -23.16 40.38
N ARG A 196 8.31 -22.01 40.57
CA ARG A 196 7.63 -20.70 40.40
C ARG A 196 8.36 -19.91 39.32
N VAL A 197 7.59 -19.41 38.35
CA VAL A 197 8.08 -18.54 37.28
C VAL A 197 7.28 -17.23 37.30
N THR A 198 7.95 -16.11 37.12
CA THR A 198 7.34 -14.78 37.12
C THR A 198 7.83 -13.95 35.94
N THR A 199 6.92 -13.19 35.30
CA THR A 199 7.26 -12.23 34.27
C THR A 199 6.39 -10.98 34.36
N GLN A 200 6.83 -9.89 33.72
CA GLN A 200 6.03 -8.68 33.53
C GLN A 200 5.39 -8.70 32.15
N ILE A 201 4.09 -8.44 32.11
CA ILE A 201 3.31 -8.29 30.86
C ILE A 201 2.95 -6.82 30.72
N GLU A 202 3.57 -6.14 29.77
CA GLU A 202 3.29 -4.75 29.44
C GLU A 202 3.03 -4.62 27.94
N VAL A 203 1.78 -4.33 27.59
CA VAL A 203 1.36 -4.14 26.20
C VAL A 203 1.63 -2.71 25.77
N ARG A 204 2.49 -2.53 24.78
CA ARG A 204 2.70 -1.24 24.14
C ARG A 204 1.69 -1.06 23.00
N ASP A 205 0.74 -0.13 23.16
CA ASP A 205 -0.22 0.23 22.10
C ASP A 205 0.35 1.39 21.27
N ILE A 206 0.79 1.07 20.06
CA ILE A 206 1.39 2.01 19.11
C ILE A 206 0.29 2.66 18.29
N PHE A 207 0.20 3.99 18.33
CA PHE A 207 -0.76 4.76 17.56
C PHE A 207 -0.09 5.34 16.31
N ILE A 208 -0.54 4.89 15.14
CA ILE A 208 0.00 5.26 13.82
C ILE A 208 -1.08 5.99 13.02
N ALA A 209 -0.74 7.12 12.41
CA ALA A 209 -1.59 7.79 11.42
C ALA A 209 -0.97 7.68 10.02
N GLY A 210 -1.79 7.34 9.05
CA GLY A 210 -1.42 7.36 7.62
C GLY A 210 -1.99 8.61 6.95
N LEU A 211 -1.11 9.44 6.42
CA LEU A 211 -1.44 10.68 5.70
C LEU A 211 -0.87 10.64 4.29
N GLY A 212 -1.42 11.45 3.42
CA GLY A 212 -0.86 11.65 2.09
C GLY A 212 -1.86 11.58 0.95
N ASP A 213 -1.33 11.28 -0.23
CA ASP A 213 -2.03 11.29 -1.50
C ASP A 213 -2.52 9.88 -1.94
N SER A 214 -2.64 9.68 -3.24
CA SER A 214 -3.12 8.44 -3.85
C SER A 214 -2.19 7.25 -3.60
N ILE A 215 -0.88 7.45 -3.56
CA ILE A 215 0.08 6.39 -3.24
C ILE A 215 -0.09 5.96 -1.77
N ALA A 216 -0.29 6.92 -0.88
CA ALA A 216 -0.54 6.64 0.52
C ALA A 216 -1.90 5.97 0.77
N SER A 217 -2.93 6.31 -0.03
CA SER A 217 -4.27 5.73 0.11
C SER A 217 -4.39 4.32 -0.47
N GLY A 218 -3.56 3.94 -1.44
CA GLY A 218 -3.63 2.65 -2.15
C GLY A 218 -4.49 2.70 -3.40
N GLU A 219 -4.55 3.86 -4.07
CA GLU A 219 -5.27 4.05 -5.34
C GLU A 219 -4.94 2.95 -6.36
N GLY A 220 -5.93 2.53 -7.13
CA GLY A 220 -5.80 1.46 -8.10
C GLY A 220 -5.99 0.04 -7.52
N ASN A 221 -6.13 -0.09 -6.20
CA ASN A 221 -6.27 -1.39 -5.53
C ASN A 221 -7.52 -1.43 -4.64
N PRO A 222 -8.73 -1.50 -5.21
CA PRO A 222 -9.94 -1.64 -4.42
C PRO A 222 -9.90 -2.91 -3.57
N ASP A 223 -10.37 -2.84 -2.33
CA ASP A 223 -10.38 -3.99 -1.42
C ASP A 223 -11.21 -5.16 -1.98
N LYS A 224 -12.24 -4.83 -2.74
CA LYS A 224 -12.96 -5.76 -3.59
C LYS A 224 -13.00 -5.19 -5.01
N PRO A 225 -12.34 -5.81 -5.99
CA PRO A 225 -12.40 -5.38 -7.38
C PRO A 225 -13.80 -5.52 -7.97
N VAL A 226 -14.05 -4.83 -9.07
CA VAL A 226 -15.27 -5.01 -9.86
C VAL A 226 -15.43 -6.49 -10.25
N ALA A 227 -16.62 -7.03 -10.06
CA ALA A 227 -16.93 -8.37 -10.51
C ALA A 227 -17.14 -8.36 -12.02
N LEU A 228 -16.33 -9.17 -12.70
CA LEU A 228 -16.45 -9.43 -14.12
C LEU A 228 -17.19 -10.76 -14.30
N SER A 229 -18.28 -10.78 -15.02
CA SER A 229 -19.08 -11.97 -15.30
C SER A 229 -19.44 -12.05 -16.78
N ASP A 230 -20.04 -13.18 -17.20
CA ASP A 230 -20.56 -13.34 -18.56
C ASP A 230 -21.64 -12.32 -18.93
N ASP A 231 -22.29 -11.74 -17.92
CA ASP A 231 -23.26 -10.65 -18.09
C ASP A 231 -22.61 -9.27 -18.24
N GLY A 232 -21.31 -9.17 -18.10
CA GLY A 232 -20.53 -7.95 -18.22
C GLY A 232 -20.20 -7.30 -16.89
N PHE A 233 -19.71 -6.06 -16.96
CA PHE A 233 -19.39 -5.23 -15.80
C PHE A 233 -20.59 -4.41 -15.35
N CYS A 234 -20.66 -4.16 -14.05
CA CYS A 234 -21.50 -3.13 -13.50
C CYS A 234 -20.74 -1.80 -13.46
N PHE A 235 -21.08 -0.92 -14.39
CA PHE A 235 -20.52 0.44 -14.40
C PHE A 235 -21.48 1.41 -13.73
N GLN A 236 -20.95 2.29 -12.92
CA GLN A 236 -21.71 3.43 -12.49
C GLN A 236 -21.88 4.40 -13.67
N SER A 237 -23.11 4.78 -14.00
CA SER A 237 -23.37 5.84 -14.97
C SER A 237 -22.88 7.16 -14.40
N TYR A 238 -21.72 7.64 -14.87
CA TYR A 238 -21.13 8.87 -14.34
C TYR A 238 -21.62 10.12 -15.08
N LEU A 239 -22.26 9.94 -16.20
CA LEU A 239 -22.59 11.02 -17.11
C LEU A 239 -23.96 11.61 -16.91
N GLY A 240 -24.69 11.21 -15.88
CA GLY A 240 -25.97 11.79 -15.56
C GLY A 240 -27.01 11.72 -16.67
N GLY A 241 -26.76 10.90 -17.70
CA GLY A 241 -27.70 10.68 -18.79
C GLY A 241 -28.91 9.88 -18.32
N PRO A 242 -30.10 10.16 -18.85
CA PRO A 242 -31.32 9.49 -18.42
C PRO A 242 -31.40 8.02 -18.82
N ALA A 243 -30.49 7.50 -19.60
CA ALA A 243 -30.45 6.13 -20.05
C ALA A 243 -29.07 5.56 -19.78
N ASN A 244 -28.95 4.78 -18.75
CA ASN A 244 -27.99 3.71 -18.53
C ASN A 244 -26.90 3.59 -19.62
N GLN A 245 -26.10 4.64 -19.83
CA GLN A 245 -24.99 4.59 -20.76
C GLN A 245 -23.81 3.95 -20.05
N TYR A 246 -23.59 2.70 -20.37
CA TYR A 246 -22.48 1.93 -19.86
C TYR A 246 -21.51 1.65 -21.00
N PHE A 247 -20.25 1.90 -20.75
CA PHE A 247 -19.21 1.49 -21.66
C PHE A 247 -18.84 0.04 -21.38
N ARG A 248 -18.70 -0.75 -22.40
CA ARG A 248 -18.23 -2.11 -22.27
C ARG A 248 -16.83 -2.26 -22.84
N PRO A 249 -15.98 -3.06 -22.22
CA PRO A 249 -14.66 -3.32 -22.75
C PRO A 249 -14.74 -4.22 -23.98
N GLY A 250 -14.43 -3.68 -25.14
CA GLY A 250 -14.53 -4.38 -26.41
C GLY A 250 -13.62 -5.59 -26.53
N ARG A 251 -12.42 -5.50 -26.01
CA ARG A 251 -11.44 -6.58 -26.07
C ARG A 251 -11.88 -7.84 -25.34
N ALA A 252 -12.60 -7.69 -24.28
CA ALA A 252 -13.00 -8.81 -23.47
C ALA A 252 -14.29 -9.50 -23.98
N ASN A 253 -14.87 -9.01 -25.07
CA ASN A 253 -16.16 -9.48 -25.57
C ASN A 253 -17.27 -9.51 -24.51
N PHE A 254 -17.17 -8.65 -23.51
CA PHE A 254 -18.18 -8.56 -22.46
C PHE A 254 -19.39 -7.79 -22.96
N LYS A 255 -20.56 -8.26 -22.55
CA LYS A 255 -21.84 -7.70 -23.01
C LYS A 255 -22.19 -6.35 -22.38
N GLY A 256 -21.23 -5.73 -21.71
CA GLY A 256 -21.40 -4.45 -21.05
C GLY A 256 -22.19 -4.55 -19.75
N ALA A 257 -22.96 -3.58 -19.43
CA ALA A 257 -23.57 -3.41 -18.14
C ALA A 257 -24.90 -4.14 -17.93
N ARG A 258 -25.14 -5.24 -18.57
CA ARG A 258 -26.40 -6.00 -18.39
C ARG A 258 -26.66 -6.39 -16.95
N ALA A 259 -25.60 -6.69 -16.19
CA ALA A 259 -25.69 -6.99 -14.77
C ALA A 259 -26.24 -5.80 -13.93
N CYS A 260 -26.26 -4.61 -14.49
CA CYS A 260 -26.73 -3.37 -13.86
C CYS A 260 -27.84 -2.70 -14.67
N GLU A 261 -28.51 -3.44 -15.54
CA GLU A 261 -29.69 -2.93 -16.24
C GLU A 261 -30.71 -2.47 -15.20
N GLY A 262 -31.10 -1.22 -15.30
CA GLY A 262 -31.86 -0.55 -14.26
C GLY A 262 -31.00 0.32 -13.35
N GLY A 263 -29.73 0.58 -13.70
CA GLY A 263 -28.69 1.36 -13.00
C GLY A 263 -29.11 2.66 -12.37
N ASP A 264 -30.32 2.69 -11.95
CA ASP A 264 -30.81 3.69 -11.08
C ASP A 264 -30.17 3.44 -9.71
N THR A 265 -29.82 4.50 -9.07
CA THR A 265 -29.27 4.52 -7.72
C THR A 265 -30.34 4.20 -6.68
N SER A 266 -31.56 3.84 -7.10
CA SER A 266 -32.69 3.48 -6.27
C SER A 266 -32.99 1.97 -6.37
N GLY A 267 -33.34 1.35 -5.25
CA GLY A 267 -33.87 -0.01 -5.21
C GLY A 267 -32.91 -1.12 -5.62
N SER A 268 -33.25 -1.87 -6.66
CA SER A 268 -32.49 -3.07 -7.08
C SER A 268 -31.18 -2.72 -7.80
N GLY A 269 -31.11 -1.63 -8.54
CA GLY A 269 -29.91 -1.19 -9.25
C GLY A 269 -28.79 -0.80 -8.31
N LEU A 270 -29.08 -0.07 -7.24
CA LEU A 270 -28.12 0.26 -6.18
C LEU A 270 -27.57 -0.99 -5.52
N ARG A 271 -28.42 -1.97 -5.24
CA ARG A 271 -28.03 -3.24 -4.62
C ARG A 271 -27.10 -4.04 -5.54
N THR A 272 -27.39 -4.06 -6.83
CA THR A 272 -26.55 -4.72 -7.84
C THR A 272 -25.18 -4.05 -7.92
N TRP A 273 -25.14 -2.73 -7.96
CA TRP A 273 -23.87 -1.98 -7.93
C TRP A 273 -23.05 -2.27 -6.68
N GLN A 274 -23.66 -2.29 -5.51
CA GLN A 274 -22.97 -2.62 -4.24
C GLN A 274 -22.39 -4.03 -4.23
N LEU A 275 -23.00 -4.97 -4.94
CA LEU A 275 -22.53 -6.35 -5.02
C LEU A 275 -21.40 -6.52 -6.04
N LEU A 276 -21.48 -5.86 -7.18
CA LEU A 276 -20.60 -6.07 -8.34
C LEU A 276 -19.55 -4.99 -8.51
N GLY A 277 -19.80 -3.77 -8.04
CA GLY A 277 -18.88 -2.66 -8.12
C GLY A 277 -17.65 -2.79 -7.22
N ALA A 278 -16.64 -1.99 -7.49
CA ALA A 278 -15.46 -1.89 -6.64
C ALA A 278 -15.82 -1.39 -5.24
N GLN A 279 -15.17 -1.97 -4.22
CA GLN A 279 -15.35 -1.55 -2.84
C GLN A 279 -14.00 -1.13 -2.24
N TRP A 280 -14.04 -0.05 -1.47
CA TRP A 280 -12.91 0.56 -0.82
C TRP A 280 -13.14 0.64 0.68
N LEU A 281 -12.08 0.64 1.45
CA LEU A 281 -12.11 1.01 2.85
C LEU A 281 -12.76 2.40 3.06
N ASN A 282 -12.51 3.31 2.14
CA ASN A 282 -13.20 4.59 2.02
C ASN A 282 -13.32 5.00 0.54
N PRO A 283 -14.51 4.95 -0.06
CA PRO A 283 -14.68 5.28 -1.48
C PRO A 283 -14.46 6.77 -1.80
N ALA A 284 -14.73 7.68 -0.88
CA ALA A 284 -14.50 9.10 -1.11
C ALA A 284 -13.01 9.46 -1.25
N CYS A 285 -12.12 8.63 -0.71
CA CYS A 285 -10.67 8.79 -0.75
C CYS A 285 -9.94 7.66 -1.47
N HIS A 286 -10.63 6.64 -1.97
CA HIS A 286 -10.04 5.40 -2.49
C HIS A 286 -8.99 4.81 -1.54
N ARG A 287 -9.30 4.80 -0.23
CA ARG A 287 -8.44 4.13 0.75
C ARG A 287 -8.58 2.63 0.62
N SER A 288 -7.46 1.94 0.75
CA SER A 288 -7.37 0.51 0.57
C SER A 288 -6.52 -0.17 1.64
N LEU A 289 -6.89 -1.39 2.00
CA LEU A 289 -6.08 -2.29 2.82
C LEU A 289 -4.76 -2.69 2.12
N TYR A 290 -4.69 -2.56 0.81
CA TYR A 290 -3.48 -2.82 0.03
C TYR A 290 -2.47 -1.66 0.05
N SER A 291 -2.83 -0.48 0.58
CA SER A 291 -1.87 0.62 0.67
C SER A 291 -0.61 0.21 1.44
N TYR A 292 0.55 0.73 1.03
CA TYR A 292 1.81 0.41 1.71
C TYR A 292 1.77 0.78 3.20
N GLN A 293 1.04 1.84 3.55
CA GLN A 293 0.88 2.28 4.94
C GLN A 293 0.13 1.24 5.77
N THR A 294 -0.99 0.74 5.25
CA THR A 294 -1.76 -0.32 5.92
C THR A 294 -0.97 -1.61 5.99
N ARG A 295 -0.28 -2.00 4.90
CA ARG A 295 0.55 -3.21 4.85
C ARG A 295 1.71 -3.16 5.85
N ALA A 296 2.40 -2.02 5.94
CA ALA A 296 3.48 -1.83 6.91
C ALA A 296 2.97 -1.88 8.36
N ALA A 297 1.80 -1.28 8.65
CA ALA A 297 1.19 -1.32 9.97
C ALA A 297 0.72 -2.74 10.37
N ILE A 298 0.16 -3.52 9.43
CA ILE A 298 -0.18 -4.93 9.64
C ILE A 298 1.09 -5.75 9.89
N ALA A 299 2.15 -5.54 9.09
CA ALA A 299 3.41 -6.25 9.23
C ALA A 299 4.09 -5.97 10.57
N LEU A 300 4.09 -4.71 11.01
CA LEU A 300 4.59 -4.32 12.33
C LEU A 300 3.85 -5.10 13.44
N ALA A 301 2.51 -5.11 13.41
CA ALA A 301 1.71 -5.87 14.35
C ALA A 301 1.98 -7.38 14.27
N SER A 302 2.24 -7.93 13.08
CA SER A 302 2.51 -9.35 12.88
C SER A 302 3.90 -9.76 13.38
N GLN A 303 4.88 -8.87 13.23
CA GLN A 303 6.27 -9.13 13.57
C GLN A 303 6.53 -9.10 15.09
N TYR A 304 5.84 -8.22 15.83
CA TYR A 304 6.06 -8.00 17.25
C TYR A 304 4.86 -8.48 18.07
N GLN A 305 5.07 -9.47 18.91
CA GLN A 305 3.98 -10.14 19.66
C GLN A 305 3.49 -9.36 20.90
N HIS A 306 4.28 -8.44 21.41
CA HIS A 306 4.00 -7.69 22.65
C HIS A 306 3.42 -6.30 22.42
N ILE A 307 3.08 -5.98 21.18
CA ILE A 307 2.47 -4.68 20.83
C ILE A 307 1.04 -4.85 20.35
N ALA A 308 0.26 -3.78 20.47
CA ALA A 308 -0.95 -3.57 19.69
C ALA A 308 -0.75 -2.37 18.76
N VAL A 309 -1.37 -2.38 17.59
CA VAL A 309 -1.28 -1.29 16.63
C VAL A 309 -2.67 -0.68 16.41
N THR A 310 -2.84 0.55 16.87
CA THR A 310 -3.99 1.40 16.56
C THR A 310 -3.66 2.23 15.32
N TYR A 311 -4.29 1.95 14.20
CA TYR A 311 -3.99 2.58 12.92
C TYR A 311 -5.12 3.49 12.45
N LEU A 312 -4.80 4.74 12.08
CA LEU A 312 -5.74 5.74 11.58
C LEU A 312 -5.42 6.07 10.11
N PRO A 313 -6.11 5.45 9.14
CA PRO A 313 -5.92 5.72 7.72
C PRO A 313 -6.63 7.02 7.32
N LEU A 314 -5.88 8.07 7.01
CA LEU A 314 -6.43 9.37 6.61
C LEU A 314 -6.02 9.79 5.20
N ALA A 315 -5.04 9.12 4.56
CA ALA A 315 -4.62 9.42 3.19
C ALA A 315 -5.79 9.47 2.22
N CYS A 316 -5.71 10.33 1.21
CA CYS A 316 -6.82 10.56 0.28
C CYS A 316 -6.31 10.83 -1.13
N THR A 317 -6.79 10.08 -2.08
CA THR A 317 -6.42 10.20 -3.50
C THR A 317 -6.62 11.62 -4.01
N GLY A 318 -5.60 12.14 -4.70
CA GLY A 318 -5.58 13.49 -5.26
C GLY A 318 -5.21 14.58 -4.27
N ALA A 319 -4.87 14.23 -3.01
CA ALA A 319 -4.45 15.22 -2.04
C ALA A 319 -3.15 15.89 -2.47
N THR A 320 -3.13 17.21 -2.38
CA THR A 320 -1.94 18.05 -2.32
C THR A 320 -1.67 18.42 -0.86
N ILE A 321 -0.52 19.05 -0.60
CA ILE A 321 -0.27 19.61 0.74
C ILE A 321 -1.32 20.68 1.07
N THR A 322 -1.69 21.51 0.11
CA THR A 322 -2.67 22.59 0.33
C THR A 322 -4.10 22.07 0.40
N GLU A 323 -4.52 21.28 -0.60
CA GLU A 323 -5.85 20.67 -0.65
C GLU A 323 -5.72 19.18 -0.33
N GLY A 324 -6.39 18.73 0.68
CA GLY A 324 -6.30 17.37 1.21
C GLY A 324 -5.59 17.32 2.56
N LEU A 325 -4.36 17.83 2.72
CA LEU A 325 -3.73 17.87 4.04
C LEU A 325 -4.21 19.05 4.89
N PHE A 326 -4.10 20.28 4.39
CA PHE A 326 -4.50 21.49 5.13
C PHE A 326 -5.94 21.92 4.90
N GLY A 327 -6.42 21.85 3.68
CA GLY A 327 -7.78 22.18 3.27
C GLY A 327 -8.60 20.95 2.90
N SER A 328 -9.92 21.12 2.79
CA SER A 328 -10.78 20.07 2.25
C SER A 328 -10.47 19.83 0.76
N GLN A 329 -10.72 18.62 0.30
CA GLN A 329 -10.57 18.24 -1.11
C GLN A 329 -11.86 17.64 -1.67
N ARG A 330 -11.94 17.51 -2.99
CA ARG A 330 -13.07 16.82 -3.64
C ARG A 330 -13.03 15.31 -3.34
N ALA A 331 -14.20 14.77 -3.03
CA ALA A 331 -14.37 13.32 -2.90
C ALA A 331 -14.25 12.63 -4.27
N ARG A 332 -13.73 11.41 -4.30
CA ARG A 332 -13.59 10.61 -5.52
C ARG A 332 -14.89 9.97 -5.93
N GLU A 333 -15.58 9.34 -4.99
CA GLU A 333 -16.85 8.67 -5.24
C GLU A 333 -17.94 9.12 -4.28
N CYS A 334 -19.19 8.84 -4.67
CA CYS A 334 -20.35 8.95 -3.79
C CYS A 334 -20.30 7.85 -2.73
N LEU A 335 -20.75 8.15 -1.53
CA LEU A 335 -20.94 7.17 -0.48
C LEU A 335 -22.23 6.41 -0.72
N PHE A 336 -22.13 5.08 -0.76
CA PHE A 336 -23.26 4.18 -0.86
C PHE A 336 -23.59 3.62 0.52
N THR A 337 -24.76 3.96 1.04
CA THR A 337 -25.31 3.32 2.22
C THR A 337 -26.43 2.37 1.82
N ARG A 338 -26.87 1.47 2.74
CA ARG A 338 -27.94 0.51 2.45
C ARG A 338 -29.22 1.17 1.89
N ASN A 339 -29.45 2.43 2.18
CA ASN A 339 -30.71 3.13 1.90
C ASN A 339 -30.54 4.42 1.08
N ALA A 340 -29.32 4.86 0.78
CA ALA A 340 -29.10 6.12 0.09
C ALA A 340 -27.73 6.17 -0.59
N VAL A 341 -27.66 6.92 -1.69
CA VAL A 341 -26.41 7.39 -2.28
C VAL A 341 -26.22 8.84 -1.81
N THR A 342 -25.12 9.08 -1.12
CA THR A 342 -24.75 10.43 -0.68
C THR A 342 -23.50 10.87 -1.41
N CYS A 343 -23.65 11.83 -2.32
CA CYS A 343 -22.53 12.47 -2.99
C CYS A 343 -22.11 13.68 -2.18
N THR A 344 -21.22 13.48 -1.21
CA THR A 344 -20.57 14.59 -0.52
C THR A 344 -19.52 15.17 -1.45
N GLY A 345 -19.67 16.44 -1.86
CA GLY A 345 -18.72 17.07 -2.78
C GLY A 345 -17.29 17.19 -2.25
N THR A 346 -17.08 17.11 -0.93
CA THR A 346 -15.80 17.39 -0.26
C THR A 346 -15.50 16.40 0.86
N VAL A 347 -14.19 16.15 1.06
CA VAL A 347 -13.63 15.41 2.20
C VAL A 347 -12.88 16.41 3.08
N GLU A 348 -13.02 16.27 4.38
CA GLU A 348 -12.35 17.11 5.37
C GLU A 348 -10.82 16.95 5.31
N ALA A 349 -10.09 18.02 5.63
CA ALA A 349 -8.64 18.04 5.68
C ALA A 349 -8.07 16.95 6.60
N GLN A 350 -7.06 16.23 6.15
CA GLN A 350 -6.46 15.11 6.89
C GLN A 350 -5.87 15.56 8.24
N LEU A 351 -5.20 16.72 8.27
CA LEU A 351 -4.65 17.28 9.51
C LEU A 351 -5.73 17.71 10.51
N SER A 352 -6.90 18.14 10.04
CA SER A 352 -8.05 18.41 10.89
C SER A 352 -8.56 17.11 11.51
N GLN A 353 -8.85 16.11 10.69
CA GLN A 353 -9.29 14.77 11.15
C GLN A 353 -8.31 14.17 12.17
N LEU A 354 -6.99 14.29 11.94
CA LEU A 354 -5.98 13.78 12.86
C LEU A 354 -5.99 14.52 14.19
N ARG A 355 -6.05 15.87 14.17
CA ARG A 355 -6.11 16.69 15.38
C ARG A 355 -7.35 16.39 16.21
N ASP A 356 -8.50 16.22 15.56
CA ASP A 356 -9.76 15.93 16.22
C ASP A 356 -9.76 14.53 16.85
N ALA A 357 -9.21 13.54 16.15
CA ALA A 357 -9.02 12.18 16.67
C ALA A 357 -8.11 12.18 17.92
N LEU A 358 -6.95 12.87 17.85
CA LEU A 358 -6.04 13.01 18.97
C LEU A 358 -6.67 13.76 20.16
N ALA A 359 -7.37 14.87 19.89
CA ALA A 359 -8.07 15.61 20.93
C ALA A 359 -9.16 14.79 21.60
N ALA A 360 -9.92 14.00 20.81
CA ALA A 360 -10.90 13.07 21.35
C ALA A 360 -10.27 11.97 22.20
N ALA A 361 -9.15 11.41 21.74
CA ALA A 361 -8.39 10.39 22.48
C ALA A 361 -7.84 10.95 23.80
N ARG A 362 -7.20 12.11 23.78
CA ARG A 362 -6.60 12.73 24.99
C ARG A 362 -7.62 13.19 26.03
N ARG A 363 -8.86 13.46 25.65
CA ARG A 363 -9.92 13.71 26.64
C ARG A 363 -10.22 12.49 27.50
N ARG A 364 -10.03 11.28 26.99
CA ARG A 364 -10.27 10.01 27.70
C ARG A 364 -9.00 9.44 28.32
N GLN A 365 -7.90 9.56 27.62
CA GLN A 365 -6.56 9.11 28.02
C GLN A 365 -5.55 10.25 27.78
N PRO A 366 -5.31 11.12 28.77
CA PRO A 366 -4.43 12.29 28.61
C PRO A 366 -3.00 11.96 28.14
N SER A 367 -2.51 10.76 28.48
CA SER A 367 -1.19 10.25 28.06
C SER A 367 -1.17 9.74 26.61
N ARG A 368 -2.31 9.66 25.92
CA ARG A 368 -2.37 9.13 24.53
C ARG A 368 -1.57 10.01 23.59
N GLN A 369 -0.59 9.44 22.94
CA GLN A 369 0.28 10.11 21.97
C GLN A 369 0.17 9.45 20.62
N LEU A 370 0.51 10.21 19.58
CA LEU A 370 0.74 9.69 18.25
C LEU A 370 2.20 9.28 18.17
N ASP A 371 2.46 7.99 17.99
CA ASP A 371 3.81 7.43 17.98
C ASP A 371 4.48 7.58 16.63
N LEU A 372 3.69 7.56 15.54
CA LEU A 372 4.23 7.56 14.17
C LEU A 372 3.23 8.17 13.18
N VAL A 373 3.75 8.90 12.20
CA VAL A 373 3.04 9.30 10.98
C VAL A 373 3.70 8.64 9.78
N LEU A 374 2.93 7.93 8.96
CA LEU A 374 3.34 7.47 7.63
C LEU A 374 2.88 8.50 6.60
N LEU A 375 3.76 8.93 5.71
CA LEU A 375 3.49 10.03 4.80
C LEU A 375 4.03 9.76 3.38
N SER A 376 3.22 10.03 2.37
CA SER A 376 3.64 10.26 0.98
C SER A 376 2.78 11.38 0.41
N VAL A 377 3.38 12.48 -0.03
CA VAL A 377 2.69 13.63 -0.61
C VAL A 377 3.64 14.45 -1.48
N GLY A 378 3.13 15.13 -2.48
CA GLY A 378 3.90 16.03 -3.34
C GLY A 378 3.73 15.77 -4.83
N ALA A 379 3.34 14.56 -5.25
CA ALA A 379 3.11 14.25 -6.66
C ALA A 379 1.96 15.10 -7.24
N ASN A 380 0.86 15.23 -6.53
CA ASN A 380 -0.26 16.07 -6.98
C ASN A 380 0.08 17.57 -6.92
N ASP A 381 0.97 17.98 -6.00
CA ASP A 381 1.41 19.37 -5.92
C ASP A 381 2.11 19.85 -7.20
N ILE A 382 2.81 18.95 -7.90
CA ILE A 382 3.51 19.22 -9.18
C ILE A 382 2.68 18.85 -10.41
N ASP A 383 1.39 18.59 -10.25
CA ASP A 383 0.49 18.14 -11.32
C ASP A 383 0.96 16.87 -12.04
N PHE A 384 1.40 15.86 -11.27
CA PHE A 384 1.88 14.60 -11.85
C PHE A 384 0.82 13.91 -12.71
N SER A 385 -0.46 13.98 -12.32
CA SER A 385 -1.57 13.42 -13.10
C SER A 385 -1.72 14.09 -14.47
N GLY A 386 -1.52 15.40 -14.54
CA GLY A 386 -1.49 16.14 -15.80
C GLY A 386 -0.30 15.75 -16.68
N LEU A 387 0.87 15.47 -16.09
CA LEU A 387 2.03 14.94 -16.84
C LEU A 387 1.76 13.54 -17.39
N VAL A 388 1.10 12.67 -16.64
CA VAL A 388 0.66 11.35 -17.10
C VAL A 388 -0.31 11.49 -18.26
N ALA A 389 -1.32 12.35 -18.13
CA ALA A 389 -2.27 12.64 -19.21
C ALA A 389 -1.58 13.19 -20.46
N ASP A 390 -0.58 14.07 -20.31
CA ASP A 390 0.22 14.56 -21.44
C ASP A 390 0.97 13.44 -22.17
N VAL A 391 1.44 12.42 -21.45
CA VAL A 391 2.13 11.26 -22.05
C VAL A 391 1.16 10.36 -22.80
N ILE A 392 0.00 10.01 -22.21
CA ILE A 392 -0.88 8.94 -22.71
C ILE A 392 -1.90 9.42 -23.75
N VAL A 393 -2.30 10.68 -23.76
CA VAL A 393 -3.25 11.21 -24.75
C VAL A 393 -2.52 11.53 -26.05
N ASP A 394 -2.89 10.85 -27.13
CA ASP A 394 -2.15 10.94 -28.42
C ASP A 394 -2.93 11.69 -29.51
N GLY A 395 -4.25 11.65 -29.51
CA GLY A 395 -5.08 12.33 -30.52
C GLY A 395 -4.86 13.85 -30.53
N ALA A 396 -4.58 14.43 -31.71
CA ALA A 396 -4.32 15.86 -31.85
C ALA A 396 -5.49 16.75 -31.41
N THR A 397 -6.71 16.31 -31.68
CA THR A 397 -7.96 17.01 -31.29
C THR A 397 -8.14 16.98 -29.78
N GLU A 398 -8.00 15.79 -29.19
CA GLU A 398 -8.12 15.56 -27.75
C GLU A 398 -7.04 16.34 -26.99
N ARG A 399 -5.81 16.32 -27.47
CA ARG A 399 -4.71 17.12 -26.89
C ARG A 399 -5.00 18.62 -26.93
N GLY A 400 -5.55 19.10 -28.04
CA GLY A 400 -5.94 20.50 -28.18
C GLY A 400 -7.02 20.90 -27.16
N LEU A 401 -8.02 20.05 -26.97
CA LEU A 401 -9.10 20.25 -26.02
C LEU A 401 -8.59 20.18 -24.57
N PHE A 402 -7.88 19.10 -24.23
CA PHE A 402 -7.43 18.84 -22.85
C PHE A 402 -6.38 19.84 -22.36
N ARG A 403 -5.57 20.38 -23.29
CA ARG A 403 -4.66 21.48 -22.95
C ARG A 403 -5.43 22.75 -22.58
N ARG A 404 -6.53 23.07 -23.30
CA ARG A 404 -7.37 24.24 -23.00
C ARG A 404 -8.16 24.10 -21.71
N THR A 405 -8.51 22.88 -21.32
CA THR A 405 -9.25 22.59 -20.09
C THR A 405 -8.35 22.33 -18.87
N GLY A 406 -7.01 22.40 -19.04
CA GLY A 406 -6.07 22.19 -17.96
C GLY A 406 -5.93 20.73 -17.51
N VAL A 407 -6.33 19.77 -18.36
CA VAL A 407 -6.16 18.33 -18.07
C VAL A 407 -4.73 17.87 -18.35
N LEU A 408 -4.07 18.45 -19.37
CA LEU A 408 -2.68 18.12 -19.69
C LEU A 408 -1.72 19.03 -18.93
N GLY A 409 -0.85 18.40 -18.14
CA GLY A 409 0.22 19.08 -17.43
C GLY A 409 1.38 19.51 -18.31
N SER A 410 2.21 20.40 -17.78
CA SER A 410 3.43 20.90 -18.41
C SER A 410 4.64 20.61 -17.54
N LEU A 411 5.72 20.07 -18.14
CA LEU A 411 6.98 19.85 -17.43
C LEU A 411 7.57 21.14 -16.85
N ASP A 412 7.44 22.26 -17.56
CA ASP A 412 8.00 23.54 -17.12
C ASP A 412 7.23 24.10 -15.91
N ASP A 413 5.91 23.99 -15.90
CA ASP A 413 5.08 24.40 -14.77
C ASP A 413 5.32 23.47 -13.56
N SER A 414 5.45 22.18 -13.81
CA SER A 414 5.79 21.19 -12.79
C SER A 414 7.14 21.48 -12.14
N ARG A 415 8.18 21.81 -12.93
CA ARG A 415 9.50 22.24 -12.44
C ARG A 415 9.42 23.54 -11.63
N ALA A 416 8.66 24.49 -12.13
CA ALA A 416 8.48 25.76 -11.44
C ALA A 416 7.84 25.57 -10.06
N THR A 417 6.84 24.72 -9.96
CA THR A 417 6.21 24.37 -8.69
C THR A 417 7.15 23.59 -7.78
N LEU A 418 7.87 22.60 -8.32
CA LEU A 418 8.85 21.80 -7.58
C LEU A 418 9.93 22.67 -6.91
N GLN A 419 10.39 23.70 -7.59
CA GLN A 419 11.50 24.54 -7.14
C GLN A 419 11.04 25.69 -6.22
N ARG A 420 9.88 26.29 -6.49
CA ARG A 420 9.47 27.54 -5.85
C ARG A 420 8.39 27.34 -4.78
N GLU A 421 7.37 26.51 -5.06
CA GLU A 421 6.21 26.39 -4.19
C GLU A 421 6.32 25.22 -3.21
N LEU A 422 6.76 24.06 -3.69
CA LEU A 422 6.82 22.85 -2.89
C LEU A 422 7.69 22.99 -1.63
N PRO A 423 8.84 23.70 -1.65
CA PRO A 423 9.61 23.94 -0.43
C PRO A 423 8.85 24.70 0.66
N GLN A 424 8.05 25.68 0.27
CA GLN A 424 7.24 26.47 1.21
C GLN A 424 6.09 25.62 1.78
N ARG A 425 5.46 24.80 0.93
CA ARG A 425 4.41 23.86 1.36
C ARG A 425 4.96 22.83 2.35
N PHE A 426 6.15 22.29 2.10
CA PHE A 426 6.83 21.38 3.05
C PHE A 426 7.22 22.06 4.36
N ALA A 427 7.67 23.31 4.34
CA ALA A 427 7.95 24.06 5.55
C ALA A 427 6.71 24.18 6.44
N ARG A 428 5.57 24.56 5.86
CA ARG A 428 4.29 24.61 6.58
C ARG A 428 3.86 23.22 7.08
N LEU A 429 4.08 22.17 6.30
CA LEU A 429 3.74 20.80 6.68
C LEU A 429 4.55 20.35 7.90
N ARG A 430 5.86 20.63 7.94
CA ARG A 430 6.71 20.37 9.11
C ARG A 430 6.19 21.08 10.36
N GLU A 431 5.88 22.37 10.25
CA GLU A 431 5.32 23.16 11.38
C GLU A 431 4.01 22.55 11.91
N ALA A 432 3.18 22.01 11.04
CA ALA A 432 1.89 21.42 11.41
C ALA A 432 2.02 20.02 12.02
N LEU A 433 2.97 19.20 11.55
CA LEU A 433 3.17 17.83 12.03
C LEU A 433 3.99 17.75 13.31
N LYS A 434 4.99 18.60 13.47
CA LYS A 434 5.93 18.57 14.60
C LYS A 434 5.27 18.47 15.98
N PRO A 435 4.26 19.31 16.32
CA PRO A 435 3.60 19.22 17.63
C PRO A 435 2.73 17.95 17.80
N LEU A 436 2.35 17.29 16.69
CA LEU A 436 1.54 16.08 16.75
C LEU A 436 2.38 14.85 17.13
N VAL A 437 3.67 14.84 16.78
CA VAL A 437 4.64 13.76 17.02
C VAL A 437 5.64 14.08 18.13
N GLY A 438 5.24 14.84 19.15
CA GLY A 438 6.07 15.10 20.31
C GLY A 438 7.25 16.07 20.09
N GLY A 439 7.27 16.81 18.97
CA GLY A 439 8.30 17.82 18.70
C GLY A 439 9.49 17.33 17.87
N ASP A 440 9.52 16.07 17.47
CA ASP A 440 10.57 15.47 16.64
C ASP A 440 9.98 14.83 15.37
N LEU A 441 10.31 15.42 14.21
CA LEU A 441 9.84 14.92 12.91
C LEU A 441 10.52 13.63 12.45
N ALA A 442 11.49 13.07 13.17
CA ALA A 442 11.97 11.71 12.96
C ALA A 442 10.84 10.68 13.07
N HIS A 443 9.77 10.98 13.84
CA HIS A 443 8.55 10.19 13.93
C HIS A 443 7.59 10.32 12.73
N VAL A 444 7.96 11.09 11.70
CA VAL A 444 7.28 11.13 10.41
C VAL A 444 8.11 10.31 9.42
N VAL A 445 7.66 9.12 9.09
CA VAL A 445 8.27 8.24 8.07
C VAL A 445 7.71 8.65 6.71
N TYR A 446 8.52 9.38 5.95
CA TYR A 446 8.20 9.82 4.61
C TYR A 446 8.70 8.77 3.60
N THR A 447 7.77 8.01 3.01
CA THR A 447 8.08 7.05 1.95
C THR A 447 7.95 7.73 0.59
N SER A 448 9.04 7.75 -0.17
CA SER A 448 9.11 8.35 -1.50
C SER A 448 8.32 7.53 -2.53
N TYR A 449 8.26 8.00 -3.76
CA TYR A 449 7.61 7.30 -4.87
C TYR A 449 8.63 6.41 -5.60
N GLY A 450 8.13 5.34 -6.26
CA GLY A 450 8.88 4.63 -7.29
C GLY A 450 8.71 5.34 -8.64
N ASN A 451 9.70 5.22 -9.55
CA ASN A 451 9.52 5.67 -10.92
C ASN A 451 8.64 4.66 -11.68
N PRO A 452 7.43 5.03 -12.12
CA PRO A 452 6.49 4.06 -12.70
C PRO A 452 6.82 3.66 -14.14
N ALA A 453 7.74 4.34 -14.78
CA ALA A 453 7.99 4.26 -16.22
C ALA A 453 9.33 3.63 -16.59
N LEU A 454 9.90 2.77 -15.71
CA LEU A 454 11.18 2.10 -15.97
C LEU A 454 11.00 0.57 -16.07
N THR A 455 11.81 -0.06 -16.91
CA THR A 455 12.02 -1.50 -16.96
C THR A 455 13.48 -1.77 -17.29
N GLY A 456 14.16 -2.67 -16.55
CA GLY A 456 15.60 -2.86 -16.67
C GLY A 456 16.40 -1.58 -16.44
N GLY A 457 15.92 -0.68 -15.58
CA GLY A 457 16.55 0.61 -15.29
C GLY A 457 16.46 1.66 -16.41
N VAL A 458 15.78 1.38 -17.53
CA VAL A 458 15.61 2.30 -18.65
C VAL A 458 14.13 2.68 -18.83
N PRO A 459 13.84 3.86 -19.41
CA PRO A 459 12.45 4.24 -19.68
C PRO A 459 11.72 3.22 -20.55
N CYS A 460 10.46 2.98 -20.24
CA CYS A 460 9.57 2.16 -21.06
C CYS A 460 9.55 2.63 -22.52
N PRO A 461 9.40 1.72 -23.50
CA PRO A 461 9.43 2.09 -24.92
C PRO A 461 8.26 2.96 -25.36
N GLY A 462 7.19 3.01 -24.57
CA GLY A 462 5.92 3.62 -24.97
C GLY A 462 5.09 2.72 -25.88
N GLY A 463 4.12 3.31 -26.54
CA GLY A 463 3.18 2.58 -27.39
C GLY A 463 1.81 2.34 -26.74
N PRO A 464 0.91 1.63 -27.41
CA PRO A 464 -0.47 1.42 -26.96
C PRO A 464 -0.61 0.33 -25.90
N ALA A 465 0.41 -0.50 -25.66
CA ALA A 465 0.34 -1.64 -24.76
C ALA A 465 0.00 -1.21 -23.32
N GLY A 466 -1.10 -1.71 -22.77
CA GLY A 466 -1.63 -1.34 -21.46
C GLY A 466 -2.53 -0.12 -21.47
N PHE A 467 -2.69 0.55 -22.61
CA PHE A 467 -3.53 1.74 -22.79
C PHE A 467 -4.67 1.54 -23.77
N ASP A 468 -4.92 0.33 -24.18
CA ASP A 468 -5.92 -0.01 -25.19
C ASP A 468 -7.37 0.23 -24.76
N ILE A 469 -7.58 0.62 -23.52
CA ILE A 469 -8.90 0.92 -22.99
C ILE A 469 -9.59 2.06 -23.76
N HIS A 470 -8.82 2.93 -24.37
CA HIS A 470 -9.35 4.02 -25.17
C HIS A 470 -8.54 4.21 -26.47
N PRO A 471 -9.18 4.47 -27.62
CA PRO A 471 -8.49 4.61 -28.91
C PRO A 471 -7.53 5.79 -28.99
N SER A 472 -7.76 6.85 -28.21
CA SER A 472 -6.87 8.02 -28.13
C SER A 472 -5.74 7.86 -27.13
N PHE A 473 -5.58 6.67 -26.52
CA PHE A 473 -4.51 6.41 -25.58
C PHE A 473 -3.35 5.67 -26.24
N ASN A 474 -2.19 6.28 -26.12
CA ASN A 474 -0.93 5.74 -26.62
C ASN A 474 0.20 6.44 -25.88
N ALA A 475 0.98 5.71 -25.11
CA ALA A 475 2.11 6.30 -24.41
C ALA A 475 3.17 6.80 -25.43
N ASP A 476 3.20 8.10 -25.67
CA ASP A 476 4.18 8.70 -26.59
C ASP A 476 5.61 8.51 -26.07
N PRO A 477 6.48 7.85 -26.84
CA PRO A 477 7.84 7.52 -26.39
C PRO A 477 8.67 8.75 -26.00
N GLY A 478 8.54 9.84 -26.74
CA GLY A 478 9.33 11.05 -26.52
C GLY A 478 8.88 11.80 -25.25
N ARG A 479 7.58 11.93 -25.03
CA ARG A 479 7.04 12.55 -23.81
C ARG A 479 7.30 11.68 -22.59
N LEU A 480 7.10 10.36 -22.71
CA LEU A 480 7.38 9.38 -21.67
C LEU A 480 8.84 9.46 -21.20
N GLN A 481 9.79 9.45 -22.13
CA GLN A 481 11.21 9.55 -21.81
C GLN A 481 11.55 10.84 -21.04
N ARG A 482 10.97 11.98 -21.45
CA ARG A 482 11.19 13.26 -20.77
C ARG A 482 10.60 13.26 -19.35
N VAL A 483 9.38 12.76 -19.19
CA VAL A 483 8.71 12.69 -17.88
C VAL A 483 9.43 11.69 -16.96
N ALA A 484 9.81 10.51 -17.47
CA ALA A 484 10.59 9.53 -16.70
C ALA A 484 11.93 10.10 -16.22
N ALA A 485 12.63 10.83 -17.08
CA ALA A 485 13.90 11.50 -16.74
C ALA A 485 13.70 12.61 -15.70
N TYR A 486 12.64 13.41 -15.81
CA TYR A 486 12.28 14.43 -14.83
C TYR A 486 11.98 13.80 -13.46
N VAL A 487 11.18 12.76 -13.42
CA VAL A 487 10.89 12.04 -12.18
C VAL A 487 12.18 11.56 -11.51
N GLN A 488 13.04 10.88 -12.27
CA GLN A 488 14.26 10.27 -11.73
C GLN A 488 15.31 11.28 -11.28
N ARG A 489 15.49 12.35 -12.03
CA ARG A 489 16.64 13.27 -11.85
C ARG A 489 16.31 14.54 -11.09
N GLU A 490 15.06 14.93 -11.07
CA GLU A 490 14.64 16.21 -10.48
C GLU A 490 13.63 16.01 -9.33
N PHE A 491 12.52 15.30 -9.58
CA PHE A 491 11.43 15.18 -8.62
C PHE A 491 11.80 14.34 -7.39
N LEU A 492 12.23 13.09 -7.60
CA LEU A 492 12.55 12.18 -6.48
C LEU A 492 13.72 12.70 -5.60
N PRO A 493 14.84 13.20 -6.17
CA PRO A 493 15.89 13.80 -5.36
C PRO A 493 15.42 15.04 -4.58
N ARG A 494 14.58 15.88 -5.18
CA ARG A 494 14.06 17.07 -4.50
C ARG A 494 13.16 16.73 -3.31
N LEU A 495 12.35 15.68 -3.41
CA LEU A 495 11.56 15.20 -2.27
C LEU A 495 12.44 14.73 -1.11
N LYS A 496 13.57 14.09 -1.41
CA LYS A 496 14.57 13.70 -0.42
C LYS A 496 15.14 14.92 0.31
N ASP A 497 15.56 15.92 -0.44
CA ASP A 497 16.06 17.17 0.12
C ASP A 497 15.01 17.83 1.03
N LEU A 498 13.76 17.88 0.57
CA LEU A 498 12.65 18.46 1.31
C LEU A 498 12.36 17.71 2.62
N ALA A 499 12.39 16.39 2.61
CA ALA A 499 12.16 15.59 3.80
C ALA A 499 13.32 15.67 4.80
N LEU A 500 14.56 15.67 4.29
CA LEU A 500 15.78 15.63 5.09
C LEU A 500 16.35 17.01 5.45
N CYS A 501 15.73 18.10 5.02
CA CYS A 501 16.27 19.45 5.22
C CYS A 501 17.64 19.66 4.57
N ASP A 502 17.88 19.02 3.43
CA ASP A 502 19.13 19.09 2.69
C ASP A 502 19.00 20.01 1.44
N GLY A 503 20.03 20.16 0.62
CA GLY A 503 19.95 20.86 -0.66
C GLY A 503 19.49 22.34 -0.58
N GLY A 504 19.82 23.06 0.50
CA GLY A 504 19.42 24.45 0.70
C GLY A 504 17.96 24.67 1.11
N VAL A 505 17.27 23.60 1.52
CA VAL A 505 15.92 23.70 2.08
C VAL A 505 15.98 24.39 3.45
N LEU A 506 15.12 25.41 3.62
CA LEU A 506 15.05 26.14 4.88
C LEU A 506 14.36 25.28 5.95
N CYS A 507 15.12 24.92 6.98
CA CYS A 507 14.62 24.30 8.21
C CYS A 507 15.03 25.16 9.40
N ARG A 508 14.12 25.30 10.37
CA ARG A 508 14.40 26.12 11.57
C ARG A 508 15.34 25.41 12.52
N ASP A 509 15.14 24.12 12.68
CA ASP A 509 15.94 23.26 13.55
C ASP A 509 16.21 21.92 12.84
N PRO A 510 17.34 21.80 12.12
CA PRO A 510 17.65 20.58 11.37
C PRO A 510 17.74 19.32 12.25
N SER A 511 17.95 19.45 13.56
CA SER A 511 18.03 18.28 14.46
C SER A 511 16.68 17.62 14.71
N SER A 512 15.58 18.37 14.64
CA SER A 512 14.22 17.88 14.91
C SER A 512 13.22 18.14 13.76
N ASP A 513 13.66 18.80 12.68
CA ASP A 513 12.84 19.07 11.49
C ASP A 513 13.04 18.03 10.37
N ARG A 514 14.01 17.13 10.51
CA ARG A 514 14.27 16.05 9.54
C ARG A 514 13.25 14.93 9.74
N MET A 515 12.61 14.53 8.63
CA MET A 515 11.76 13.34 8.61
C MET A 515 12.63 12.09 8.40
N THR A 516 12.15 10.94 8.80
CA THR A 516 12.74 9.66 8.42
C THR A 516 12.37 9.35 6.97
N PHE A 517 13.35 9.33 6.06
CA PHE A 517 13.12 9.19 4.63
C PHE A 517 13.37 7.77 4.15
N VAL A 518 12.45 7.24 3.32
CA VAL A 518 12.47 5.88 2.78
C VAL A 518 12.44 5.94 1.25
N ASP A 519 13.48 5.42 0.61
CA ASP A 519 13.64 5.35 -0.86
C ASP A 519 14.18 4.00 -1.38
N GLN A 520 14.42 3.02 -0.53
CA GLN A 520 15.07 1.74 -0.89
C GLN A 520 14.28 0.94 -1.93
N HIS A 521 12.95 1.07 -1.95
CA HIS A 521 12.10 0.41 -2.94
C HIS A 521 12.29 0.94 -4.38
N GLN A 522 12.85 2.14 -4.55
CA GLN A 522 13.02 2.77 -5.88
C GLN A 522 13.86 1.91 -6.82
N GLN A 523 14.87 1.22 -6.29
CA GLN A 523 15.72 0.34 -7.09
C GLN A 523 14.92 -0.83 -7.67
N ALA A 524 14.07 -1.47 -6.86
CA ALA A 524 13.22 -2.56 -7.32
C ALA A 524 12.19 -2.08 -8.35
N PHE A 525 11.59 -0.90 -8.15
CA PHE A 525 10.66 -0.33 -9.14
C PHE A 525 11.28 -0.08 -10.51
N ALA A 526 12.60 0.09 -10.61
CA ALA A 526 13.28 0.27 -11.88
C ALA A 526 13.13 -0.92 -12.85
N ASP A 527 12.79 -2.10 -12.36
CA ASP A 527 12.56 -3.30 -13.15
C ASP A 527 11.08 -3.63 -13.36
N HIS A 528 10.18 -2.94 -12.64
CA HIS A 528 8.77 -3.30 -12.51
C HIS A 528 7.79 -2.17 -12.92
N GLY A 529 8.20 -1.27 -13.81
CA GLY A 529 7.32 -0.23 -14.32
C GLY A 529 6.12 -0.77 -15.10
N PHE A 530 5.23 0.13 -15.52
CA PHE A 530 3.96 -0.25 -16.17
C PHE A 530 4.14 -1.11 -17.44
N CYS A 531 5.28 -1.06 -18.10
CA CYS A 531 5.59 -1.82 -19.30
C CYS A 531 6.27 -3.17 -19.05
N ALA A 532 6.61 -3.52 -17.81
CA ALA A 532 7.20 -4.81 -17.50
C ALA A 532 6.23 -5.94 -17.84
N ARG A 533 6.73 -6.97 -18.51
CA ARG A 533 5.95 -8.14 -18.96
C ARG A 533 6.74 -9.42 -18.74
N SER A 534 6.03 -10.50 -18.40
CA SER A 534 6.60 -11.83 -18.21
C SER A 534 5.75 -12.91 -18.87
N SER A 535 6.38 -14.03 -19.20
CA SER A 535 5.65 -15.22 -19.65
C SER A 535 4.73 -15.80 -18.57
N SER A 536 4.96 -15.48 -17.31
CA SER A 536 4.14 -15.89 -16.16
C SER A 536 2.98 -14.97 -15.87
N ASP A 537 2.84 -13.84 -16.56
CA ASP A 537 1.70 -12.94 -16.38
C ASP A 537 0.37 -13.67 -16.65
N PRO A 538 -0.74 -13.26 -16.00
CA PRO A 538 -2.02 -13.91 -16.15
C PRO A 538 -2.48 -14.04 -17.60
N GLU A 539 -3.17 -15.13 -17.90
CA GLU A 539 -3.64 -15.43 -19.27
C GLU A 539 -4.59 -14.37 -19.80
N PHE A 540 -5.38 -13.75 -18.92
CA PHE A 540 -6.25 -12.63 -19.29
C PHE A 540 -5.46 -11.49 -19.95
N ASP A 541 -4.33 -11.12 -19.36
CA ASP A 541 -3.46 -10.04 -19.89
C ASP A 541 -2.89 -10.40 -21.26
N LYS A 542 -2.56 -11.68 -21.50
CA LYS A 542 -1.98 -12.15 -22.75
C LYS A 542 -2.98 -12.19 -23.90
N GLN A 543 -4.22 -12.55 -23.60
CA GLN A 543 -5.25 -12.79 -24.62
C GLN A 543 -6.10 -11.56 -24.89
N CYS A 544 -6.45 -10.81 -23.86
CA CYS A 544 -7.36 -9.67 -23.97
C CYS A 544 -6.62 -8.34 -24.08
N PHE A 545 -5.41 -8.26 -23.57
CA PHE A 545 -4.55 -7.09 -23.57
C PHE A 545 -3.16 -7.49 -24.03
N SER A 546 -3.05 -7.88 -25.30
CA SER A 546 -1.79 -8.36 -25.84
C SER A 546 -0.71 -7.29 -25.78
N ALA A 547 0.54 -7.74 -25.63
CA ALA A 547 1.71 -6.86 -25.67
C ALA A 547 1.87 -6.11 -27.02
N THR A 548 1.18 -6.54 -28.06
CA THR A 548 1.16 -5.89 -29.37
C THR A 548 0.25 -4.67 -29.41
N GLY A 549 -0.55 -4.43 -28.36
CA GLY A 549 -1.41 -3.26 -28.28
C GLY A 549 -2.46 -3.20 -29.38
N GLU A 550 -3.10 -4.34 -29.68
CA GLU A 550 -4.23 -4.32 -30.58
C GLU A 550 -5.28 -3.35 -30.07
N SER A 551 -5.66 -2.44 -30.92
CA SER A 551 -6.55 -1.35 -30.60
C SER A 551 -7.96 -1.86 -30.28
N PHE A 552 -8.50 -1.29 -29.26
CA PHE A 552 -9.83 -1.51 -28.77
C PHE A 552 -10.87 -0.57 -29.38
N THR A 553 -10.46 0.13 -30.39
CA THR A 553 -11.09 1.31 -30.95
C THR A 553 -12.58 1.25 -31.14
N SER A 554 -13.10 0.08 -31.00
CA SER A 554 -14.35 -0.12 -31.65
C SER A 554 -15.54 -0.18 -30.72
N ASP A 555 -15.35 -0.63 -29.50
CA ASP A 555 -16.50 -0.85 -28.63
C ASP A 555 -16.82 0.26 -27.65
N ILE A 556 -15.88 1.16 -27.43
CA ILE A 556 -16.13 2.34 -26.60
C ILE A 556 -16.82 3.43 -27.41
N VAL A 557 -16.45 3.58 -28.69
CA VAL A 557 -16.90 4.68 -29.57
C VAL A 557 -17.93 4.23 -30.61
N ALA A 558 -17.83 3.00 -31.12
CA ALA A 558 -18.73 2.49 -32.14
C ALA A 558 -19.25 1.10 -31.76
N ALA A 559 -20.54 1.03 -31.51
CA ALA A 559 -21.24 -0.23 -31.20
C ALA A 559 -21.18 -1.31 -32.31
N SER A 560 -20.48 -1.04 -33.42
CA SER A 560 -20.49 -1.84 -34.64
C SER A 560 -19.29 -2.75 -34.84
N SER A 561 -18.30 -2.72 -33.98
CA SER A 561 -17.09 -3.49 -34.21
C SER A 561 -17.06 -4.81 -33.48
N THR A 562 -16.36 -5.76 -34.05
CA THR A 562 -16.21 -7.09 -33.50
C THR A 562 -15.29 -7.04 -32.29
N PRO A 563 -15.78 -7.34 -31.09
CA PRO A 563 -14.95 -7.38 -29.90
C PRO A 563 -13.87 -8.46 -30.04
N LEU A 564 -12.71 -8.23 -29.46
CA LEU A 564 -11.69 -9.27 -29.33
C LEU A 564 -12.21 -10.36 -28.40
N THR A 565 -12.00 -11.60 -28.78
CA THR A 565 -12.42 -12.74 -27.99
C THR A 565 -11.29 -13.13 -27.03
N CYS A 566 -11.56 -13.06 -25.73
CA CYS A 566 -10.69 -13.67 -24.74
C CYS A 566 -10.81 -15.19 -24.80
N GLY A 567 -9.73 -15.91 -24.52
CA GLY A 567 -9.77 -17.37 -24.40
C GLY A 567 -10.70 -17.81 -23.26
N ARG A 568 -11.08 -19.08 -23.29
CA ARG A 568 -12.05 -19.66 -22.34
C ARG A 568 -11.67 -19.52 -20.85
N GLY A 569 -10.40 -19.29 -20.52
CA GLY A 569 -9.93 -19.08 -19.15
C GLY A 569 -10.00 -17.62 -18.67
N ALA A 570 -10.36 -16.68 -19.54
CA ALA A 570 -10.29 -15.23 -19.26
C ALA A 570 -11.67 -14.63 -18.94
N SER A 571 -12.57 -15.39 -18.35
CA SER A 571 -13.91 -14.93 -17.97
C SER A 571 -13.90 -13.99 -16.76
N GLU A 572 -12.78 -13.90 -16.04
CA GLU A 572 -12.64 -13.07 -14.84
C GLU A 572 -11.27 -12.36 -14.84
N PHE A 573 -11.28 -11.04 -14.68
CA PHE A 573 -10.06 -10.29 -14.45
C PHE A 573 -9.62 -10.44 -13.00
N ARG A 574 -8.42 -10.98 -12.79
CA ARG A 574 -7.85 -11.21 -11.47
C ARG A 574 -6.90 -10.09 -11.12
N ALA A 575 -7.44 -9.06 -10.50
CA ALA A 575 -6.74 -7.80 -10.22
C ALA A 575 -5.50 -7.96 -9.34
N TYR A 576 -5.43 -9.04 -8.56
CA TYR A 576 -4.35 -9.35 -7.61
C TYR A 576 -3.57 -10.61 -7.98
N ALA A 577 -3.74 -11.14 -9.18
CA ALA A 577 -2.84 -12.18 -9.68
C ALA A 577 -1.45 -11.57 -9.91
N PRO A 578 -0.36 -12.22 -9.46
CA PRO A 578 1.01 -11.70 -9.60
C PRO A 578 1.36 -11.38 -11.06
N ARG A 579 2.01 -10.24 -11.26
CA ARG A 579 2.45 -9.73 -12.57
C ARG A 579 3.88 -9.21 -12.50
N ALA A 580 4.56 -9.19 -13.64
CA ALA A 580 5.89 -8.59 -13.74
C ALA A 580 5.89 -7.09 -13.43
N ARG A 581 4.82 -6.37 -13.78
CA ARG A 581 4.67 -4.94 -13.47
C ARG A 581 4.11 -4.72 -12.07
N TRP A 582 4.73 -3.82 -11.33
CA TRP A 582 4.22 -3.35 -10.04
C TRP A 582 3.47 -2.02 -10.15
N ILE A 583 3.24 -1.59 -11.37
CA ILE A 583 2.47 -0.40 -11.70
C ILE A 583 1.28 -0.81 -12.56
N ARG A 584 0.09 -0.38 -12.16
CA ARG A 584 -1.12 -0.58 -12.96
C ARG A 584 -1.04 0.26 -14.23
N ASP A 585 -1.29 -0.37 -15.36
CA ASP A 585 -1.56 0.35 -16.60
C ASP A 585 -3.04 0.79 -16.67
N ALA A 586 -3.44 1.47 -17.73
CA ALA A 586 -4.80 1.98 -17.88
C ALA A 586 -5.82 0.84 -18.00
N ASN A 587 -5.46 -0.26 -18.66
CA ASN A 587 -6.31 -1.43 -18.79
C ASN A 587 -6.58 -2.08 -17.43
N ASP A 588 -5.52 -2.28 -16.62
CA ASP A 588 -5.64 -2.83 -15.27
C ASP A 588 -6.55 -2.01 -14.38
N SER A 589 -6.32 -0.70 -14.36
CA SER A 589 -7.10 0.23 -13.55
C SER A 589 -8.56 0.21 -13.92
N TYR A 590 -8.82 0.20 -15.21
CA TYR A 590 -10.17 0.15 -15.74
C TYR A 590 -10.91 -1.10 -15.26
N PHE A 591 -10.30 -2.27 -15.36
CA PHE A 591 -10.92 -3.53 -14.95
C PHE A 591 -10.95 -3.74 -13.43
N ALA A 592 -10.03 -3.16 -12.68
CA ALA A 592 -10.01 -3.34 -11.24
C ALA A 592 -11.01 -2.44 -10.52
N ALA A 593 -11.05 -1.17 -10.88
CA ALA A 593 -11.72 -0.16 -10.07
C ALA A 593 -12.97 0.42 -10.72
N MET A 594 -12.94 0.73 -12.01
CA MET A 594 -14.10 1.26 -12.77
C MET A 594 -14.81 2.42 -12.08
N THR A 595 -14.04 3.35 -11.52
CA THR A 595 -14.61 4.43 -10.73
C THR A 595 -14.66 5.73 -11.52
N TYR A 596 -15.65 6.53 -11.23
CA TYR A 596 -15.90 7.79 -11.94
C TYR A 596 -15.83 8.96 -10.99
N PRO A 597 -15.14 10.04 -11.37
CA PRO A 597 -15.08 11.24 -10.55
C PRO A 597 -16.47 11.88 -10.42
N GLN A 598 -16.76 12.39 -9.24
CA GLN A 598 -17.98 13.16 -9.01
C GLN A 598 -17.95 14.48 -9.80
N GLY A 599 -19.12 14.87 -10.30
CA GLY A 599 -19.32 16.21 -10.87
C GLY A 599 -18.85 16.39 -12.31
N VAL A 600 -18.55 15.31 -13.02
CA VAL A 600 -18.40 15.37 -14.47
C VAL A 600 -19.78 15.35 -15.10
N SER A 601 -20.19 16.46 -15.70
CA SER A 601 -21.44 16.57 -16.45
C SER A 601 -21.17 16.32 -17.94
N SER A 602 -21.89 15.37 -18.50
CA SER A 602 -21.73 14.97 -19.91
C SER A 602 -22.68 15.64 -20.87
N SER A 603 -23.68 16.32 -20.35
CA SER A 603 -24.87 16.70 -21.15
C SER A 603 -24.59 17.72 -22.26
N ALA A 604 -23.38 18.22 -22.41
CA ALA A 604 -23.02 19.25 -23.38
C ALA A 604 -21.89 18.84 -24.35
N LEU A 605 -21.37 17.64 -24.28
CA LEU A 605 -20.24 17.22 -25.11
C LEU A 605 -20.67 16.27 -26.23
N PRO A 606 -20.09 16.40 -27.45
CA PRO A 606 -20.22 15.36 -28.47
C PRO A 606 -19.74 14.01 -27.95
N ALA A 607 -20.30 12.91 -28.45
CA ALA A 607 -20.00 11.56 -27.98
C ALA A 607 -18.49 11.25 -27.97
N ASP A 608 -17.77 11.61 -29.02
CA ASP A 608 -16.34 11.35 -29.17
C ASP A 608 -15.48 12.08 -28.12
N ILE A 609 -15.79 13.36 -27.87
CA ILE A 609 -15.08 14.15 -26.82
C ILE A 609 -15.45 13.62 -25.45
N HIS A 610 -16.68 13.21 -25.28
CA HIS A 610 -17.17 12.61 -24.07
C HIS A 610 -16.43 11.30 -23.77
N ASP A 611 -16.32 10.43 -24.75
CA ASP A 611 -15.67 9.14 -24.61
C ASP A 611 -14.16 9.30 -24.34
N ALA A 612 -13.49 10.24 -25.01
CA ALA A 612 -12.11 10.59 -24.75
C ALA A 612 -11.92 11.14 -23.33
N THR A 613 -12.78 12.09 -22.90
CA THR A 613 -12.75 12.63 -21.53
C THR A 613 -13.00 11.54 -20.50
N TRP A 614 -13.94 10.66 -20.75
CA TRP A 614 -14.23 9.53 -19.89
C TRP A 614 -13.02 8.58 -19.78
N GLY A 615 -12.42 8.21 -20.92
CA GLY A 615 -11.26 7.34 -20.94
C GLY A 615 -10.07 7.91 -20.16
N VAL A 616 -9.75 9.21 -20.35
CA VAL A 616 -8.70 9.89 -19.57
C VAL A 616 -9.04 9.89 -18.09
N LEU A 617 -10.26 10.26 -17.74
CA LEU A 617 -10.69 10.29 -16.35
C LEU A 617 -10.67 8.90 -15.72
N SER A 618 -11.12 7.86 -16.42
CA SER A 618 -11.05 6.50 -15.92
C SER A 618 -9.62 6.03 -15.71
N ALA A 619 -8.70 6.33 -16.62
CA ALA A 619 -7.29 5.99 -16.47
C ALA A 619 -6.65 6.70 -15.28
N VAL A 620 -6.97 7.99 -15.08
CA VAL A 620 -6.41 8.79 -13.99
C VAL A 620 -7.05 8.45 -12.65
N TYR A 621 -8.38 8.35 -12.61
CA TYR A 621 -9.11 8.11 -11.35
C TYR A 621 -9.29 6.63 -11.03
N GLY A 622 -9.12 5.74 -11.98
CA GLY A 622 -9.10 4.29 -11.77
C GLY A 622 -7.77 3.76 -11.24
N GLY A 623 -6.78 4.62 -11.03
CA GLY A 623 -5.50 4.24 -10.46
C GLY A 623 -4.45 3.81 -11.49
N ALA A 624 -4.57 4.24 -12.77
CA ALA A 624 -3.48 4.06 -13.73
C ALA A 624 -2.22 4.77 -13.26
N ILE A 625 -1.07 4.15 -13.54
CA ILE A 625 0.25 4.63 -13.11
C ILE A 625 0.41 4.70 -11.58
N HIS A 626 -0.40 3.91 -10.86
CA HIS A 626 -0.25 3.69 -9.42
C HIS A 626 0.30 2.30 -9.13
N PRO A 627 0.95 2.08 -7.97
CA PRO A 627 1.48 0.75 -7.63
C PRO A 627 0.37 -0.30 -7.53
N THR A 628 0.67 -1.52 -7.97
CA THR A 628 -0.13 -2.72 -7.68
C THR A 628 -0.02 -3.10 -6.19
N ALA A 629 -0.70 -4.16 -5.78
CA ALA A 629 -0.54 -4.70 -4.42
C ALA A 629 0.91 -5.10 -4.13
N GLU A 630 1.61 -5.69 -5.11
CA GLU A 630 3.04 -6.03 -5.00
C GLU A 630 3.91 -4.77 -4.89
N GLY A 631 3.64 -3.74 -5.70
CA GLY A 631 4.35 -2.46 -5.60
C GLY A 631 4.16 -1.81 -4.23
N HIS A 632 2.95 -1.82 -3.68
CA HIS A 632 2.68 -1.37 -2.32
C HIS A 632 3.36 -2.23 -1.26
N ALA A 633 3.41 -3.56 -1.45
CA ALA A 633 4.10 -4.46 -0.54
C ALA A 633 5.62 -4.19 -0.53
N ALA A 634 6.24 -3.96 -1.68
CA ALA A 634 7.65 -3.56 -1.78
C ALA A 634 7.94 -2.20 -1.11
N MET A 635 7.04 -1.22 -1.24
CA MET A 635 7.13 0.05 -0.49
C MET A 635 7.01 -0.17 1.01
N ALA A 636 6.13 -1.07 1.45
CA ALA A 636 5.94 -1.40 2.86
C ALA A 636 7.17 -2.14 3.44
N ASP A 637 7.79 -3.04 2.67
CA ASP A 637 9.06 -3.69 3.05
C ASP A 637 10.18 -2.67 3.28
N ALA A 638 10.24 -1.62 2.46
CA ALA A 638 11.20 -0.54 2.64
C ALA A 638 10.88 0.35 3.86
N ALA A 639 9.60 0.56 4.16
CA ALA A 639 9.16 1.43 5.26
C ALA A 639 9.29 0.74 6.64
N LEU A 640 9.09 -0.57 6.73
CA LEU A 640 9.02 -1.30 7.99
C LEU A 640 10.29 -1.17 8.85
N PRO A 641 11.53 -1.29 8.33
CA PRO A 641 12.74 -1.08 9.13
C PRO A 641 12.85 0.33 9.69
N ALA A 642 12.46 1.34 8.92
CA ALA A 642 12.43 2.73 9.37
C ALA A 642 11.43 2.93 10.52
N MET A 643 10.22 2.38 10.40
CA MET A 643 9.22 2.39 11.47
C MET A 643 9.74 1.72 12.74
N THR A 644 10.34 0.53 12.59
CA THR A 644 10.92 -0.25 13.70
C THR A 644 12.00 0.52 14.46
N ASN A 645 12.89 1.18 13.71
CA ASN A 645 13.97 1.98 14.30
C ASN A 645 13.42 3.20 15.05
N VAL A 646 12.51 3.95 14.44
CA VAL A 646 11.90 5.14 15.07
C VAL A 646 11.13 4.77 16.34
N LEU A 647 10.45 3.62 16.32
CA LEU A 647 9.69 3.13 17.48
C LEU A 647 10.56 2.45 18.55
N GLY A 648 11.86 2.28 18.29
CA GLY A 648 12.79 1.63 19.24
C GLY A 648 12.49 0.14 19.42
N LEU A 649 11.97 -0.54 18.39
CA LEU A 649 11.64 -1.97 18.44
C LEU A 649 12.77 -2.88 17.95
N GLY A 650 13.90 -2.34 17.49
CA GLY A 650 15.01 -3.08 16.89
C GLY A 650 15.76 -4.05 17.82
N GLY A 651 15.50 -4.00 19.14
CA GLY A 651 16.05 -4.95 20.12
C GLY A 651 15.04 -5.97 20.64
N ALA A 652 13.78 -5.89 20.19
CA ALA A 652 12.76 -6.87 20.57
C ALA A 652 12.87 -8.08 19.63
N GLU A 653 12.91 -9.29 20.19
CA GLU A 653 12.94 -10.50 19.37
C GLU A 653 11.70 -10.59 18.48
N PRO A 654 11.87 -10.84 17.16
CA PRO A 654 10.74 -11.15 16.30
C PRO A 654 10.02 -12.39 16.81
N SER A 655 8.70 -12.45 16.68
CA SER A 655 7.91 -13.55 17.20
C SER A 655 8.32 -14.88 16.54
N THR A 656 9.03 -15.70 17.27
CA THR A 656 9.32 -17.11 16.95
C THR A 656 8.25 -18.01 17.58
N ILE A 657 6.99 -17.81 17.23
CA ILE A 657 5.97 -18.76 17.65
C ILE A 657 5.86 -19.83 16.58
N ILE A 658 6.37 -21.01 16.90
CA ILE A 658 6.01 -22.26 16.22
C ILE A 658 4.61 -22.62 16.72
N ARG A 659 3.57 -22.18 16.00
CA ARG A 659 2.23 -22.73 16.18
C ARG A 659 2.20 -24.08 15.47
N GLU A 660 1.88 -25.16 16.21
CA GLU A 660 1.46 -26.41 15.61
C GLU A 660 0.34 -26.13 14.60
N GLN A 661 0.45 -26.73 13.43
CA GLN A 661 -0.45 -26.55 12.29
C GLN A 661 -1.86 -27.02 12.68
N LEU A 662 -2.75 -26.08 12.96
CA LEU A 662 -4.17 -26.32 12.79
C LEU A 662 -4.45 -26.39 11.28
N PRO A 663 -5.05 -27.48 10.78
CA PRO A 663 -5.41 -27.58 9.37
C PRO A 663 -6.41 -26.47 9.03
N LEU A 664 -5.98 -25.58 8.14
CA LEU A 664 -6.82 -24.49 7.63
C LEU A 664 -7.96 -25.10 6.81
N ALA A 665 -9.18 -24.88 7.22
CA ALA A 665 -10.34 -25.18 6.39
C ALA A 665 -10.25 -24.36 5.08
N PRO A 666 -10.49 -24.95 3.91
CA PRO A 666 -10.50 -24.22 2.65
C PRO A 666 -11.58 -23.13 2.71
N VAL A 667 -11.22 -21.93 2.31
CA VAL A 667 -12.17 -20.83 2.12
C VAL A 667 -13.16 -21.28 1.04
N ARG A 668 -14.40 -21.58 1.42
CA ARG A 668 -15.45 -21.89 0.45
C ARG A 668 -15.76 -20.65 -0.39
N PRO A 669 -16.03 -20.83 -1.69
CA PRO A 669 -16.23 -19.75 -2.66
C PRO A 669 -17.40 -18.81 -2.34
#